data_70b30e74591f3ef2f1cd3ecc2d179c0c
#
_entry.id   70b30e74591f3ef2f1cd3ecc2d179c0c
#
_cell.length_a   1.000
_cell.length_b   1.000
_cell.length_c   1.000
_cell.angle_alpha   90.00
_cell.angle_beta   90.00
_cell.angle_gamma   90.00
#
_symmetry.space_group_name_H-M   'P 1'
#
loop_
_entity.id
_entity.type
_entity.pdbx_description
1 polymer ?
#
loop_
_entity_poly.entity_id
_entity_poly.type
_entity_poly.pdbx_seq_one_letter_code
_entity_poly.pdbx_strand_id
1 'polypeptide(L)'
;MASELQSMPAQISPADETRGITLLDLAEVLDQHKIWVESGGESGLKADLCGVNLAHADLTGVNLQGAFLNKANFRGADLSLGNLRGASLVQADLRDTNLLGTELRGANLMGATLYGAEGLWVGRLGSTNLFDAMLPEAVATFDGAKAIAQATKFSRWFYFVILTACAVCAVVIAFTSDVKLVLNSSAIPFARVSNAIPMSGFYLGAPLFIVLLYLRFHFLLLRLWSNMAALPAVFIDGNTPEKDGPWFLMALVRRHFRWMRDSRSPQAILETVVAAVLAYWVAPVTLFFFWLRYLARQDMRGTLLHVLLIALAVAAASCLPTIVARVLRPGDLHRKSKTILPVVLSTLKVTLLAGSLLLALSFGVIRGMPADSSIGPEMSSSDIRRWAAQGLQFVGYRPYADVTEASFSPLPARGDWSDDGIAAIHGVRLNQMNLRYARGYHTFWVNARLWRANLEGAYLSEADLRGANLREARLHNAVLDRIQAGRAVFVSADARSINMTAADLRGADLSYGIFEGAQLSNARLAGASMYATDLRDAQLLRADLTRADLRDAKLEKTVLALANLQNADFSAAKLIEANLTGAQFRGGIFLDANFKNADLRGTMLTGAIVRDANFAGVNLEGADLRGAIGLSAEQVCAANWRGALLDPDVQAAVQSRCGAASAAFTGPTKP
;
A
#
# COMPACT_ATOMS: atom_id res chain seq x y z
N MET A 1 40.15 -33.75 6.50
CA MET A 1 39.37 -34.75 5.75
C MET A 1 39.86 -35.01 4.34
N ALA A 2 41.06 -34.61 3.99
CA ALA A 2 41.71 -34.95 2.71
C ALA A 2 42.89 -35.90 2.89
N SER A 3 43.18 -36.34 4.11
CA SER A 3 44.35 -37.20 4.44
C SER A 3 44.01 -38.66 4.80
N GLU A 4 42.72 -39.02 4.86
CA GLU A 4 42.31 -40.40 5.19
C GLU A 4 41.85 -41.25 4.00
N LEU A 5 41.87 -40.71 2.80
CA LEU A 5 41.49 -41.43 1.55
C LEU A 5 42.68 -41.96 0.72
N GLN A 6 43.89 -41.89 1.27
CA GLN A 6 45.12 -42.29 0.54
C GLN A 6 45.66 -43.70 0.90
N SER A 7 44.96 -44.50 1.69
CA SER A 7 45.44 -45.81 2.07
C SER A 7 44.37 -46.92 1.88
N MET A 8 43.88 -47.09 0.65
CA MET A 8 43.26 -48.35 0.27
C MET A 8 44.03 -48.96 -0.92
N PRO A 9 44.49 -50.20 -0.82
CA PRO A 9 45.25 -50.85 -1.86
C PRO A 9 44.39 -51.11 -3.09
N ALA A 10 44.88 -50.65 -4.24
CA ALA A 10 44.39 -51.07 -5.55
C ALA A 10 44.78 -52.54 -5.74
N GLN A 11 43.84 -53.41 -5.65
CA GLN A 11 43.79 -54.72 -6.32
C GLN A 11 42.66 -55.59 -5.73
N ILE A 12 41.45 -55.43 -6.25
CA ILE A 12 40.45 -56.50 -6.24
C ILE A 12 40.01 -56.67 -7.68
N SER A 13 40.40 -57.81 -8.25
CA SER A 13 39.93 -58.29 -9.55
C SER A 13 38.43 -58.50 -9.48
N PRO A 14 37.60 -58.01 -10.42
CA PRO A 14 36.14 -58.02 -10.29
C PRO A 14 35.49 -59.31 -10.74
N ALA A 15 36.06 -60.46 -10.41
CA ALA A 15 35.62 -61.73 -11.02
C ALA A 15 34.98 -62.74 -10.08
N ASP A 16 34.82 -62.57 -8.76
CA ASP A 16 34.48 -63.72 -7.94
C ASP A 16 33.47 -63.59 -6.78
N GLU A 17 32.61 -62.56 -6.77
CA GLU A 17 31.57 -62.45 -5.74
C GLU A 17 30.17 -62.06 -6.27
N THR A 18 29.77 -62.55 -7.44
CA THR A 18 28.40 -62.37 -7.92
C THR A 18 27.48 -63.52 -7.44
N ARG A 19 26.43 -63.14 -6.70
CA ARG A 19 25.39 -64.04 -6.25
C ARG A 19 24.51 -64.49 -7.44
N GLY A 20 24.48 -65.76 -7.75
CA GLY A 20 23.53 -66.34 -8.73
C GLY A 20 22.09 -66.17 -8.23
N ILE A 21 21.17 -65.81 -9.10
CA ILE A 21 19.72 -65.72 -8.81
C ILE A 21 18.99 -66.67 -9.77
N THR A 22 17.97 -67.37 -9.28
CA THR A 22 17.13 -68.20 -10.17
C THR A 22 16.14 -67.32 -10.91
N LEU A 23 15.67 -67.76 -12.09
CA LEU A 23 14.66 -66.96 -12.85
C LEU A 23 13.35 -66.78 -12.07
N LEU A 24 13.02 -67.75 -11.20
CA LEU A 24 11.81 -67.70 -10.38
C LEU A 24 11.94 -66.64 -9.27
N ASP A 25 13.08 -66.63 -8.56
CA ASP A 25 13.36 -65.64 -7.52
C ASP A 25 13.45 -64.23 -8.10
N LEU A 26 14.02 -64.07 -9.29
CA LEU A 26 14.07 -62.75 -9.99
C LEU A 26 12.68 -62.25 -10.34
N ALA A 27 11.81 -63.14 -10.86
CA ALA A 27 10.43 -62.78 -11.19
C ALA A 27 9.66 -62.31 -9.96
N GLU A 28 9.81 -63.00 -8.81
CA GLU A 28 9.18 -62.63 -7.55
C GLU A 28 9.67 -61.27 -7.04
N VAL A 29 10.98 -61.00 -7.08
CA VAL A 29 11.57 -59.72 -6.69
C VAL A 29 11.05 -58.59 -7.58
N LEU A 30 10.94 -58.84 -8.89
CA LEU A 30 10.42 -57.83 -9.83
C LEU A 30 8.93 -57.56 -9.63
N ASP A 31 8.11 -58.58 -9.35
CA ASP A 31 6.68 -58.39 -9.06
C ASP A 31 6.45 -57.62 -7.76
N GLN A 32 7.17 -57.99 -6.69
CA GLN A 32 7.11 -57.22 -5.43
C GLN A 32 7.57 -55.77 -5.62
N HIS A 33 8.60 -55.55 -6.43
CA HIS A 33 9.07 -54.23 -6.74
C HIS A 33 8.08 -53.43 -7.58
N LYS A 34 7.39 -54.06 -8.51
CA LYS A 34 6.33 -53.44 -9.28
C LYS A 34 5.22 -52.91 -8.36
N ILE A 35 4.76 -53.76 -7.40
CA ILE A 35 3.78 -53.34 -6.37
C ILE A 35 4.31 -52.15 -5.57
N TRP A 36 5.60 -52.22 -5.18
CA TRP A 36 6.24 -51.13 -4.42
C TRP A 36 6.26 -49.82 -5.20
N VAL A 37 6.57 -49.83 -6.50
CA VAL A 37 6.57 -48.65 -7.36
C VAL A 37 5.15 -48.12 -7.56
N GLU A 38 4.17 -48.97 -7.88
CA GLU A 38 2.77 -48.60 -8.13
C GLU A 38 2.09 -48.07 -6.88
N SER A 39 2.39 -48.60 -5.70
CA SER A 39 1.89 -48.12 -4.41
C SER A 39 2.58 -46.82 -3.94
N GLY A 40 3.68 -46.44 -4.60
CA GLY A 40 4.52 -45.33 -4.14
C GLY A 40 5.30 -45.65 -2.86
N GLY A 41 5.59 -46.91 -2.61
CA GLY A 41 6.37 -47.39 -1.46
C GLY A 41 5.54 -47.81 -0.25
N GLU A 42 4.19 -47.77 -0.34
CA GLU A 42 3.29 -48.12 0.76
C GLU A 42 3.09 -49.66 0.87
N SER A 43 3.26 -50.39 -0.23
CA SER A 43 3.08 -51.87 -0.29
C SER A 43 4.13 -52.50 -1.21
N GLY A 44 4.38 -53.77 -1.10
CA GLY A 44 5.41 -54.49 -1.83
C GLY A 44 6.82 -54.29 -1.25
N LEU A 45 7.82 -54.87 -1.88
CA LEU A 45 9.22 -54.80 -1.47
C LEU A 45 10.06 -54.14 -2.55
N LYS A 46 10.93 -53.24 -2.14
CA LYS A 46 11.89 -52.63 -3.04
C LYS A 46 12.93 -53.64 -3.47
N ALA A 47 13.15 -53.78 -4.79
CA ALA A 47 14.12 -54.74 -5.31
C ALA A 47 15.53 -54.49 -4.75
N ASP A 48 16.13 -55.50 -4.17
CA ASP A 48 17.54 -55.56 -3.78
C ASP A 48 18.23 -56.67 -4.57
N LEU A 49 18.95 -56.25 -5.60
CA LEU A 49 19.72 -57.10 -6.50
C LEU A 49 21.21 -56.77 -6.40
N CYS A 50 21.67 -56.33 -5.22
CA CYS A 50 23.07 -56.02 -4.98
C CYS A 50 23.94 -57.28 -5.16
N GLY A 51 25.01 -57.18 -5.97
CA GLY A 51 25.95 -58.26 -6.27
C GLY A 51 25.36 -59.41 -7.07
N VAL A 52 24.14 -59.28 -7.63
CA VAL A 52 23.49 -60.34 -8.41
C VAL A 52 24.09 -60.43 -9.82
N ASN A 53 24.26 -61.62 -10.33
CA ASN A 53 24.69 -61.86 -11.72
C ASN A 53 23.46 -61.92 -12.65
N LEU A 54 23.32 -60.85 -13.46
CA LEU A 54 22.29 -60.70 -14.49
C LEU A 54 22.91 -60.58 -15.88
N ALA A 55 24.13 -61.13 -16.07
CA ALA A 55 24.81 -61.08 -17.36
C ALA A 55 23.98 -61.78 -18.44
N HIS A 56 23.86 -61.11 -19.60
CA HIS A 56 23.08 -61.57 -20.77
C HIS A 56 21.58 -61.77 -20.51
N ALA A 57 21.03 -61.27 -19.39
CA ALA A 57 19.59 -61.37 -19.09
C ALA A 57 18.79 -60.43 -20.00
N ASP A 58 17.62 -60.91 -20.45
CA ASP A 58 16.61 -60.06 -21.09
C ASP A 58 15.77 -59.35 -20.02
N LEU A 59 16.01 -58.08 -19.86
CA LEU A 59 15.34 -57.19 -18.92
C LEU A 59 14.64 -56.03 -19.66
N THR A 60 14.22 -56.29 -20.90
CA THR A 60 13.57 -55.28 -21.76
C THR A 60 12.32 -54.70 -21.08
N GLY A 61 12.24 -53.38 -20.97
CA GLY A 61 11.12 -52.67 -20.36
C GLY A 61 10.97 -52.83 -18.85
N VAL A 62 11.97 -53.45 -18.14
CA VAL A 62 11.93 -53.67 -16.70
C VAL A 62 11.79 -52.35 -15.93
N ASN A 63 10.95 -52.34 -14.90
CA ASN A 63 10.85 -51.21 -14.00
C ASN A 63 11.65 -51.47 -12.70
N LEU A 64 12.85 -50.93 -12.64
CA LEU A 64 13.78 -50.99 -11.49
C LEU A 64 13.96 -49.62 -10.85
N GLN A 65 12.93 -48.77 -10.92
CA GLN A 65 12.96 -47.44 -10.39
C GLN A 65 13.29 -47.42 -8.89
N GLY A 66 14.42 -46.80 -8.55
CA GLY A 66 14.89 -46.70 -7.18
C GLY A 66 15.49 -47.99 -6.59
N ALA A 67 15.57 -49.09 -7.32
CA ALA A 67 16.12 -50.37 -6.87
C ALA A 67 17.56 -50.26 -6.36
N PHE A 68 17.98 -51.21 -5.54
CA PHE A 68 19.37 -51.40 -5.12
C PHE A 68 20.02 -52.42 -6.05
N LEU A 69 21.03 -51.98 -6.84
CA LEU A 69 21.72 -52.72 -7.88
C LEU A 69 23.25 -52.56 -7.74
N ASN A 70 23.71 -52.28 -6.51
CA ASN A 70 25.13 -52.03 -6.29
C ASN A 70 25.94 -53.29 -6.58
N LYS A 71 27.05 -53.16 -7.33
CA LYS A 71 27.91 -54.28 -7.74
C LYS A 71 27.20 -55.40 -8.53
N ALA A 72 25.98 -55.16 -9.04
CA ALA A 72 25.30 -56.09 -9.90
C ALA A 72 26.02 -56.23 -11.26
N ASN A 73 26.06 -57.44 -11.82
CA ASN A 73 26.64 -57.69 -13.11
C ASN A 73 25.56 -57.77 -14.20
N PHE A 74 25.49 -56.75 -15.05
CA PHE A 74 24.58 -56.65 -16.19
C PHE A 74 25.31 -56.81 -17.54
N ARG A 75 26.53 -57.33 -17.53
CA ARG A 75 27.31 -57.42 -18.75
C ARG A 75 26.56 -58.12 -19.89
N GLY A 76 26.40 -57.43 -21.04
CA GLY A 76 25.69 -57.95 -22.20
C GLY A 76 24.18 -58.11 -22.02
N ALA A 77 23.59 -57.64 -20.93
CA ALA A 77 22.14 -57.68 -20.70
C ALA A 77 21.39 -56.69 -21.59
N ASP A 78 20.11 -57.00 -21.89
CA ASP A 78 19.21 -56.06 -22.54
C ASP A 78 18.34 -55.32 -21.51
N LEU A 79 18.64 -54.05 -21.29
CA LEU A 79 17.91 -53.16 -20.41
C LEU A 79 17.09 -52.12 -21.22
N SER A 80 16.95 -52.35 -22.53
CA SER A 80 16.26 -51.38 -23.40
C SER A 80 14.84 -51.10 -22.91
N LEU A 81 14.40 -49.84 -23.07
CA LEU A 81 13.12 -49.29 -22.59
C LEU A 81 12.92 -49.42 -21.06
N GLY A 82 13.91 -49.85 -20.31
CA GLY A 82 13.89 -50.04 -18.86
C GLY A 82 13.80 -48.69 -18.10
N ASN A 83 13.21 -48.72 -16.90
CA ASN A 83 13.13 -47.59 -16.01
C ASN A 83 14.05 -47.79 -14.78
N LEU A 84 15.24 -47.21 -14.81
CA LEU A 84 16.26 -47.22 -13.75
C LEU A 84 16.35 -45.87 -13.00
N ARG A 85 15.31 -45.06 -13.06
CA ARG A 85 15.28 -43.75 -12.39
C ARG A 85 15.58 -43.86 -10.90
N GLY A 86 16.60 -43.15 -10.44
CA GLY A 86 16.97 -43.11 -9.02
C GLY A 86 17.47 -44.44 -8.46
N ALA A 87 17.74 -45.44 -9.29
CA ALA A 87 18.36 -46.71 -8.88
C ALA A 87 19.78 -46.49 -8.37
N SER A 88 20.24 -47.33 -7.45
CA SER A 88 21.63 -47.36 -6.98
C SER A 88 22.41 -48.43 -7.73
N LEU A 89 23.33 -48.00 -8.60
CA LEU A 89 24.17 -48.85 -9.48
C LEU A 89 25.67 -48.66 -9.14
N VAL A 90 25.96 -48.43 -7.87
CA VAL A 90 27.35 -48.19 -7.43
C VAL A 90 28.21 -49.38 -7.76
N GLN A 91 29.32 -49.17 -8.52
CA GLN A 91 30.25 -50.22 -8.96
C GLN A 91 29.57 -51.37 -9.76
N ALA A 92 28.41 -51.12 -10.39
CA ALA A 92 27.76 -52.09 -11.24
C ALA A 92 28.53 -52.28 -12.57
N ASP A 93 28.54 -53.49 -13.09
CA ASP A 93 29.11 -53.81 -14.40
C ASP A 93 28.02 -53.81 -15.48
N LEU A 94 28.04 -52.74 -16.28
CA LEU A 94 27.12 -52.48 -17.39
C LEU A 94 27.83 -52.58 -18.75
N ARG A 95 28.97 -53.29 -18.82
CA ARG A 95 29.70 -53.46 -20.08
C ARG A 95 28.85 -54.18 -21.11
N ASP A 96 28.94 -53.70 -22.34
CA ASP A 96 28.28 -54.31 -23.51
C ASP A 96 26.73 -54.43 -23.35
N THR A 97 26.10 -53.65 -22.45
CA THR A 97 24.64 -53.63 -22.23
C THR A 97 23.92 -52.83 -23.30
N ASN A 98 22.70 -53.29 -23.67
CA ASN A 98 21.78 -52.49 -24.47
C ASN A 98 20.95 -51.56 -23.56
N LEU A 99 21.20 -50.25 -23.64
CA LEU A 99 20.52 -49.20 -22.88
C LEU A 99 19.60 -48.33 -23.75
N LEU A 100 19.18 -48.84 -24.94
CA LEU A 100 18.35 -48.10 -25.85
C LEU A 100 17.01 -47.71 -25.22
N GLY A 101 16.75 -46.43 -25.06
CA GLY A 101 15.50 -45.94 -24.44
C GLY A 101 15.42 -46.07 -22.92
N THR A 102 16.47 -46.56 -22.25
CA THR A 102 16.53 -46.72 -20.79
C THR A 102 16.53 -45.36 -20.09
N GLU A 103 15.73 -45.22 -19.02
CA GLU A 103 15.66 -44.02 -18.17
C GLU A 103 16.60 -44.16 -16.97
N LEU A 104 17.70 -43.40 -16.96
CA LEU A 104 18.71 -43.39 -15.89
C LEU A 104 18.67 -42.16 -14.99
N ARG A 105 17.74 -41.22 -15.18
CA ARG A 105 17.71 -39.97 -14.46
C ARG A 105 17.74 -40.15 -12.94
N GLY A 106 18.67 -39.47 -12.28
CA GLY A 106 18.86 -39.49 -10.84
C GLY A 106 19.45 -40.82 -10.31
N ALA A 107 19.87 -41.75 -11.16
CA ALA A 107 20.55 -42.96 -10.75
C ALA A 107 21.94 -42.67 -10.18
N ASN A 108 22.42 -43.52 -9.27
CA ASN A 108 23.79 -43.48 -8.76
C ASN A 108 24.66 -44.49 -9.52
N LEU A 109 25.48 -44.00 -10.41
CA LEU A 109 26.40 -44.75 -11.25
C LEU A 109 27.85 -44.62 -10.79
N MET A 110 28.08 -44.28 -9.51
CA MET A 110 29.43 -44.07 -8.97
C MET A 110 30.27 -45.34 -9.15
N GLY A 111 31.42 -45.24 -9.83
CA GLY A 111 32.32 -46.34 -10.13
C GLY A 111 31.73 -47.43 -11.04
N ALA A 112 30.58 -47.19 -11.69
CA ALA A 112 29.98 -48.16 -12.62
C ALA A 112 30.76 -48.20 -13.94
N THR A 113 30.86 -49.41 -14.56
CA THR A 113 31.54 -49.60 -15.84
C THR A 113 30.52 -49.74 -16.95
N LEU A 114 30.45 -48.75 -17.87
CA LEU A 114 29.53 -48.72 -19.02
C LEU A 114 30.28 -48.81 -20.37
N TYR A 115 31.51 -49.24 -20.36
CA TYR A 115 32.28 -49.39 -21.60
C TYR A 115 31.59 -50.39 -22.53
N GLY A 116 31.41 -50.02 -23.82
CA GLY A 116 30.71 -50.88 -24.78
C GLY A 116 29.19 -50.85 -24.67
N ALA A 117 28.60 -50.11 -23.72
CA ALA A 117 27.15 -50.01 -23.61
C ALA A 117 26.57 -49.23 -24.79
N GLU A 118 25.51 -49.79 -25.41
CA GLU A 118 24.84 -49.22 -26.57
C GLU A 118 23.58 -48.43 -26.20
N GLY A 119 23.20 -47.44 -27.02
CA GLY A 119 21.95 -46.67 -26.85
C GLY A 119 21.96 -45.68 -25.69
N LEU A 120 23.07 -45.48 -25.01
CA LEU A 120 23.22 -44.49 -23.96
C LEU A 120 23.24 -43.08 -24.57
N TRP A 121 22.36 -42.18 -24.07
CA TRP A 121 22.29 -40.79 -24.53
C TRP A 121 22.38 -39.84 -23.36
N VAL A 122 23.15 -38.74 -23.53
CA VAL A 122 23.44 -37.72 -22.49
C VAL A 122 22.15 -37.17 -21.83
N GLY A 123 21.07 -36.96 -22.59
CA GLY A 123 19.81 -36.45 -22.07
C GLY A 123 19.09 -37.37 -21.07
N ARG A 124 19.49 -38.67 -21.00
CA ARG A 124 18.98 -39.65 -20.04
C ARG A 124 19.79 -39.72 -18.74
N LEU A 125 20.97 -39.08 -18.72
CA LEU A 125 21.86 -38.99 -17.56
C LEU A 125 21.56 -37.78 -16.64
N GLY A 126 20.45 -37.11 -16.85
CA GLY A 126 20.08 -35.95 -16.04
C GLY A 126 20.03 -36.27 -14.55
N SER A 127 20.65 -35.46 -13.71
CA SER A 127 20.71 -35.61 -12.24
C SER A 127 21.36 -36.91 -11.74
N THR A 128 22.14 -37.64 -12.57
CA THR A 128 22.90 -38.85 -12.16
C THR A 128 24.16 -38.49 -11.40
N ASN A 129 24.65 -39.41 -10.58
CA ASN A 129 25.99 -39.36 -10.02
C ASN A 129 26.91 -40.24 -10.88
N LEU A 130 27.87 -39.65 -11.58
CA LEU A 130 28.81 -40.35 -12.47
C LEU A 130 30.24 -40.33 -11.92
N PHE A 131 30.43 -40.05 -10.63
CA PHE A 131 31.78 -40.00 -10.06
C PHE A 131 32.47 -41.33 -10.29
N ASP A 132 33.68 -41.32 -10.89
CA ASP A 132 34.51 -42.46 -11.21
C ASP A 132 33.84 -43.53 -12.12
N ALA A 133 32.80 -43.13 -12.89
CA ALA A 133 32.13 -44.01 -13.84
C ALA A 133 32.93 -44.07 -15.18
N MET A 134 33.01 -45.25 -15.75
CA MET A 134 33.63 -45.48 -17.07
C MET A 134 32.56 -45.44 -18.15
N LEU A 135 32.41 -44.32 -18.85
CA LEU A 135 31.42 -44.12 -19.91
C LEU A 135 31.99 -44.48 -21.30
N PRO A 136 31.13 -44.83 -22.29
CA PRO A 136 31.52 -44.88 -23.69
C PRO A 136 32.03 -43.50 -24.19
N GLU A 137 33.00 -43.48 -25.10
CA GLU A 137 33.60 -42.23 -25.63
C GLU A 137 32.57 -41.26 -26.21
N ALA A 138 31.49 -41.79 -26.83
CA ALA A 138 30.44 -41.02 -27.45
C ALA A 138 29.62 -40.15 -26.44
N VAL A 139 29.67 -40.47 -25.16
CA VAL A 139 28.92 -39.79 -24.10
C VAL A 139 29.82 -39.18 -23.00
N ALA A 140 31.15 -39.30 -23.16
CA ALA A 140 32.11 -38.78 -22.17
C ALA A 140 32.21 -37.25 -22.17
N THR A 141 31.75 -36.56 -23.23
CA THR A 141 31.78 -35.09 -23.36
C THR A 141 30.41 -34.46 -23.10
N PHE A 142 30.36 -33.55 -22.16
CA PHE A 142 29.11 -32.86 -21.78
C PHE A 142 29.16 -31.38 -22.28
N ASP A 143 28.75 -31.14 -23.53
CA ASP A 143 28.72 -29.77 -24.11
C ASP A 143 27.75 -28.81 -23.39
N GLY A 144 26.79 -29.35 -22.66
CA GLY A 144 25.83 -28.56 -21.87
C GLY A 144 26.45 -27.76 -20.73
N ALA A 145 27.64 -28.11 -20.23
CA ALA A 145 28.32 -27.38 -19.15
C ALA A 145 28.67 -25.95 -19.55
N LYS A 146 29.16 -25.75 -20.79
CA LYS A 146 29.48 -24.40 -21.34
C LYS A 146 28.20 -23.53 -21.44
N ALA A 147 27.07 -24.12 -21.84
CA ALA A 147 25.78 -23.42 -21.92
C ALA A 147 25.28 -22.98 -20.54
N ILE A 148 25.52 -23.82 -19.49
CA ILE A 148 25.18 -23.46 -18.11
C ILE A 148 26.03 -22.29 -17.61
N ALA A 149 27.35 -22.32 -17.84
CA ALA A 149 28.24 -21.24 -17.42
C ALA A 149 27.82 -19.89 -18.04
N GLN A 150 27.44 -19.88 -19.31
CA GLN A 150 26.95 -18.67 -19.99
C GLN A 150 25.58 -18.21 -19.45
N ALA A 151 24.64 -19.15 -19.26
CA ALA A 151 23.31 -18.84 -18.70
C ALA A 151 23.43 -18.31 -17.25
N THR A 152 24.35 -18.85 -16.45
CA THR A 152 24.63 -18.41 -15.08
C THR A 152 25.18 -16.98 -15.07
N LYS A 153 26.12 -16.65 -15.96
CA LYS A 153 26.65 -15.28 -16.11
C LYS A 153 25.52 -14.28 -16.40
N PHE A 154 24.65 -14.62 -17.35
CA PHE A 154 23.54 -13.75 -17.75
C PHE A 154 22.51 -13.60 -16.62
N SER A 155 22.11 -14.68 -15.96
CA SER A 155 21.19 -14.66 -14.84
C SER A 155 21.72 -13.85 -13.65
N ARG A 156 23.04 -13.98 -13.37
CA ARG A 156 23.74 -13.21 -12.34
C ARG A 156 23.75 -11.72 -12.62
N TRP A 157 24.08 -11.34 -13.85
CA TRP A 157 24.03 -9.93 -14.26
C TRP A 157 22.62 -9.34 -14.09
N PHE A 158 21.61 -10.06 -14.58
CA PHE A 158 20.23 -9.62 -14.51
C PHE A 158 19.72 -9.49 -13.06
N TYR A 159 20.17 -10.39 -12.20
CA TYR A 159 19.88 -10.32 -10.76
C TYR A 159 20.44 -9.05 -10.11
N PHE A 160 21.69 -8.69 -10.42
CA PHE A 160 22.27 -7.45 -9.91
C PHE A 160 21.52 -6.22 -10.44
N VAL A 161 21.03 -6.25 -11.67
CA VAL A 161 20.18 -5.18 -12.21
C VAL A 161 18.91 -5.01 -11.35
N ILE A 162 18.24 -6.10 -10.97
CA ILE A 162 17.07 -6.03 -10.10
C ILE A 162 17.43 -5.50 -8.71
N LEU A 163 18.48 -6.01 -8.10
CA LEU A 163 18.90 -5.53 -6.77
C LEU A 163 19.23 -4.04 -6.79
N THR A 164 19.96 -3.60 -7.81
CA THR A 164 20.28 -2.17 -7.99
C THR A 164 19.01 -1.35 -8.19
N ALA A 165 18.08 -1.82 -9.04
CA ALA A 165 16.81 -1.14 -9.25
C ALA A 165 16.01 -1.04 -7.94
N CYS A 166 15.90 -2.13 -7.18
CA CYS A 166 15.23 -2.12 -5.87
C CYS A 166 15.93 -1.19 -4.86
N ALA A 167 17.26 -1.20 -4.80
CA ALA A 167 18.03 -0.33 -3.92
C ALA A 167 17.86 1.15 -4.27
N VAL A 168 17.94 1.51 -5.56
CA VAL A 168 17.69 2.88 -6.04
C VAL A 168 16.26 3.31 -5.68
N CYS A 169 15.28 2.44 -5.92
CA CYS A 169 13.88 2.73 -5.55
C CYS A 169 13.72 2.91 -4.04
N ALA A 170 14.35 2.07 -3.21
CA ALA A 170 14.30 2.19 -1.75
C ALA A 170 14.90 3.53 -1.28
N VAL A 171 16.02 3.96 -1.87
CA VAL A 171 16.63 5.27 -1.59
C VAL A 171 15.67 6.40 -1.98
N VAL A 172 15.10 6.36 -3.18
CA VAL A 172 14.15 7.40 -3.61
C VAL A 172 12.92 7.44 -2.69
N ILE A 173 12.36 6.29 -2.31
CA ILE A 173 11.24 6.19 -1.38
C ILE A 173 11.60 6.80 -0.03
N ALA A 174 12.77 6.49 0.53
CA ALA A 174 13.23 6.97 1.83
C ALA A 174 13.42 8.50 1.84
N PHE A 175 13.91 9.09 0.75
CA PHE A 175 14.13 10.54 0.63
C PHE A 175 12.95 11.31 0.02
N THR A 176 11.82 10.64 -0.26
CA THR A 176 10.61 11.30 -0.72
C THR A 176 9.88 11.92 0.47
N SER A 177 9.78 13.25 0.51
CA SER A 177 8.90 13.95 1.47
C SER A 177 7.45 13.92 0.99
N ASP A 178 6.50 14.06 1.93
CA ASP A 178 5.07 14.15 1.62
C ASP A 178 4.75 15.34 0.73
N VAL A 179 5.45 16.46 0.95
CA VAL A 179 5.34 17.67 0.12
C VAL A 179 5.65 17.37 -1.35
N LYS A 180 6.75 16.68 -1.64
CA LYS A 180 7.12 16.30 -3.01
C LYS A 180 6.10 15.36 -3.64
N LEU A 181 5.54 14.44 -2.85
CA LEU A 181 4.53 13.49 -3.31
C LEU A 181 3.20 14.21 -3.62
N VAL A 182 2.78 15.15 -2.76
CA VAL A 182 1.57 15.96 -2.95
C VAL A 182 1.72 16.91 -4.11
N LEU A 183 2.82 17.67 -4.18
CA LEU A 183 3.10 18.63 -5.26
C LEU A 183 3.36 17.97 -6.62
N ASN A 184 3.55 16.64 -6.65
CA ASN A 184 3.95 15.93 -7.85
C ASN A 184 5.22 16.51 -8.49
N SER A 185 6.13 17.00 -7.66
CA SER A 185 7.39 17.59 -8.11
C SER A 185 8.31 16.54 -8.73
N SER A 186 9.45 16.95 -9.31
CA SER A 186 10.40 16.02 -9.92
C SER A 186 10.96 15.01 -8.92
N ALA A 187 10.98 13.74 -9.32
CA ALA A 187 11.23 12.62 -8.43
C ALA A 187 12.71 12.39 -8.07
N ILE A 188 13.65 12.74 -8.92
CA ILE A 188 15.01 12.19 -8.82
C ILE A 188 15.98 13.23 -8.26
N PRO A 189 16.48 13.05 -7.02
CA PRO A 189 17.42 13.98 -6.41
C PRO A 189 18.81 13.99 -7.09
N PHE A 190 19.12 13.01 -7.95
CA PHE A 190 20.46 12.83 -8.53
C PHE A 190 20.54 13.06 -10.05
N ALA A 191 19.42 13.26 -10.74
CA ALA A 191 19.41 13.46 -12.18
C ALA A 191 19.29 14.95 -12.55
N ARG A 192 20.38 15.56 -12.99
CA ARG A 192 20.39 16.86 -13.69
C ARG A 192 19.80 16.71 -15.11
N VAL A 193 18.68 16.01 -15.27
CA VAL A 193 18.05 15.79 -16.56
C VAL A 193 16.96 16.83 -16.73
N SER A 194 16.99 17.56 -17.82
CA SER A 194 16.07 18.66 -18.14
C SER A 194 14.58 18.28 -18.24
N ASN A 195 14.27 16.98 -18.32
CA ASN A 195 12.91 16.43 -18.31
C ASN A 195 12.74 15.55 -17.07
N ALA A 196 12.54 16.17 -15.92
CA ALA A 196 12.35 15.46 -14.67
C ALA A 196 11.04 14.63 -14.68
N ILE A 197 11.14 13.34 -14.41
CA ILE A 197 9.98 12.46 -14.24
C ILE A 197 9.17 12.95 -13.04
N PRO A 198 7.87 13.24 -13.18
CA PRO A 198 7.03 13.63 -12.05
C PRO A 198 6.92 12.48 -11.04
N MET A 199 6.72 12.81 -9.75
CA MET A 199 6.59 11.80 -8.67
C MET A 199 5.55 10.73 -8.99
N SER A 200 4.39 11.13 -9.54
CA SER A 200 3.36 10.16 -9.95
C SER A 200 3.87 9.19 -11.01
N GLY A 201 4.63 9.67 -12.00
CA GLY A 201 5.23 8.82 -13.02
C GLY A 201 6.21 7.80 -12.43
N PHE A 202 7.04 8.23 -11.48
CA PHE A 202 7.96 7.34 -10.77
C PHE A 202 7.19 6.30 -9.93
N TYR A 203 6.24 6.72 -9.09
CA TYR A 203 5.51 5.82 -8.20
C TYR A 203 4.58 4.85 -8.93
N LEU A 204 4.17 5.13 -10.17
CA LEU A 204 3.39 4.20 -10.99
C LEU A 204 4.26 3.37 -11.94
N GLY A 205 5.28 3.98 -12.54
CA GLY A 205 6.13 3.33 -13.53
C GLY A 205 7.20 2.40 -12.93
N ALA A 206 7.89 2.82 -11.86
CA ALA A 206 8.95 2.02 -11.26
C ALA A 206 8.45 0.68 -10.66
N PRO A 207 7.31 0.59 -9.94
CA PRO A 207 6.75 -0.68 -9.50
C PRO A 207 6.44 -1.63 -10.67
N LEU A 208 5.87 -1.13 -11.75
CA LEU A 208 5.60 -1.94 -12.94
C LEU A 208 6.90 -2.47 -13.55
N PHE A 209 7.90 -1.62 -13.67
CA PHE A 209 9.22 -1.99 -14.18
C PHE A 209 9.89 -3.06 -13.30
N ILE A 210 9.83 -2.93 -11.96
CA ILE A 210 10.36 -3.94 -11.02
C ILE A 210 9.65 -5.28 -11.22
N VAL A 211 8.33 -5.31 -11.37
CA VAL A 211 7.58 -6.55 -11.58
C VAL A 211 7.99 -7.21 -12.91
N LEU A 212 8.14 -6.46 -13.99
CA LEU A 212 8.58 -6.98 -15.28
C LEU A 212 10.00 -7.58 -15.20
N LEU A 213 10.93 -6.86 -14.57
CA LEU A 213 12.28 -7.37 -14.32
C LEU A 213 12.26 -8.64 -13.46
N TYR A 214 11.45 -8.65 -12.40
CA TYR A 214 11.30 -9.76 -11.47
C TYR A 214 10.79 -11.02 -12.18
N LEU A 215 9.73 -10.93 -12.95
CA LEU A 215 9.19 -12.04 -13.72
C LEU A 215 10.19 -12.54 -14.78
N ARG A 216 10.84 -11.63 -15.50
CA ARG A 216 11.87 -11.98 -16.49
C ARG A 216 13.04 -12.73 -15.84
N PHE A 217 13.49 -12.28 -14.68
CA PHE A 217 14.54 -12.96 -13.91
C PHE A 217 14.16 -14.39 -13.55
N HIS A 218 12.93 -14.61 -13.06
CA HIS A 218 12.49 -15.95 -12.71
C HIS A 218 12.34 -16.88 -13.91
N PHE A 219 11.94 -16.38 -15.06
CA PHE A 219 11.97 -17.17 -16.30
C PHE A 219 13.40 -17.58 -16.68
N LEU A 220 14.36 -16.69 -16.50
CA LEU A 220 15.78 -17.01 -16.73
C LEU A 220 16.28 -18.07 -15.75
N LEU A 221 15.94 -17.95 -14.48
CA LEU A 221 16.29 -18.96 -13.47
C LEU A 221 15.66 -20.31 -13.75
N LEU A 222 14.37 -20.35 -14.10
CA LEU A 222 13.69 -21.61 -14.46
C LEU A 222 14.37 -22.28 -15.64
N ARG A 223 14.76 -21.52 -16.67
CA ARG A 223 15.52 -22.05 -17.82
C ARG A 223 16.89 -22.55 -17.40
N LEU A 224 17.62 -21.82 -16.56
CA LEU A 224 18.91 -22.25 -16.03
C LEU A 224 18.78 -23.57 -15.27
N TRP A 225 17.81 -23.68 -14.36
CA TRP A 225 17.59 -24.88 -13.57
C TRP A 225 17.09 -26.06 -14.40
N SER A 226 16.27 -25.82 -15.42
CA SER A 226 15.88 -26.85 -16.38
C SER A 226 17.08 -27.42 -17.12
N ASN A 227 18.00 -26.57 -17.56
CA ASN A 227 19.25 -26.98 -18.21
C ASN A 227 20.15 -27.79 -17.24
N MET A 228 20.25 -27.34 -15.98
CA MET A 228 21.01 -28.06 -14.95
C MET A 228 20.40 -29.45 -14.64
N ALA A 229 19.07 -29.55 -14.60
CA ALA A 229 18.39 -30.84 -14.36
C ALA A 229 18.59 -31.85 -15.51
N ALA A 230 18.97 -31.37 -16.67
CA ALA A 230 19.29 -32.21 -17.83
C ALA A 230 20.72 -32.78 -17.79
N LEU A 231 21.62 -32.22 -16.99
CA LEU A 231 23.00 -32.66 -16.83
C LEU A 231 23.16 -33.57 -15.60
N PRO A 232 24.23 -34.41 -15.55
CA PRO A 232 24.60 -35.13 -14.35
C PRO A 232 24.75 -34.19 -13.14
N ALA A 233 24.36 -34.68 -11.98
CA ALA A 233 24.53 -33.94 -10.72
C ALA A 233 26.00 -33.96 -10.26
N VAL A 234 26.72 -35.04 -10.57
CA VAL A 234 28.15 -35.20 -10.36
C VAL A 234 28.76 -35.76 -11.64
N PHE A 235 29.78 -35.10 -12.17
CA PHE A 235 30.50 -35.56 -13.35
C PHE A 235 31.52 -36.67 -12.98
N ILE A 236 32.16 -37.25 -13.99
CA ILE A 236 33.12 -38.34 -13.85
C ILE A 236 34.32 -37.95 -12.95
N ASP A 237 34.76 -36.72 -13.05
CA ASP A 237 35.86 -36.12 -12.28
C ASP A 237 35.48 -35.65 -10.86
N GLY A 238 34.23 -35.96 -10.42
CA GLY A 238 33.69 -35.55 -9.14
C GLY A 238 33.28 -34.06 -9.09
N ASN A 239 33.40 -33.35 -10.20
CA ASN A 239 32.90 -31.99 -10.28
C ASN A 239 31.40 -31.93 -10.36
N THR A 240 30.82 -30.85 -9.84
CA THR A 240 29.38 -30.59 -9.95
C THR A 240 29.17 -29.43 -10.91
N PRO A 241 28.03 -29.35 -11.60
CA PRO A 241 27.70 -28.22 -12.49
C PRO A 241 27.81 -26.86 -11.82
N GLU A 242 27.84 -26.83 -10.49
CA GLU A 242 27.99 -25.65 -9.67
C GLU A 242 29.40 -25.05 -9.70
N LYS A 243 30.44 -25.88 -9.85
CA LYS A 243 31.83 -25.41 -9.89
C LYS A 243 32.16 -24.57 -11.14
N ASP A 244 31.46 -24.81 -12.24
CA ASP A 244 31.62 -24.08 -13.49
C ASP A 244 30.99 -22.69 -13.49
N GLY A 245 30.10 -22.41 -12.52
CA GLY A 245 29.45 -21.11 -12.38
C GLY A 245 29.08 -20.80 -10.93
N PRO A 246 30.07 -20.53 -10.05
CA PRO A 246 29.79 -20.31 -8.64
C PRO A 246 28.93 -19.06 -8.46
N TRP A 247 27.79 -19.24 -7.82
CA TRP A 247 26.85 -18.17 -7.52
C TRP A 247 26.02 -18.53 -6.28
N PHE A 248 25.78 -17.58 -5.37
CA PHE A 248 25.12 -17.85 -4.10
C PHE A 248 23.69 -18.40 -4.26
N LEU A 249 22.96 -18.09 -5.35
CA LEU A 249 21.65 -18.69 -5.63
C LEU A 249 21.71 -20.17 -5.97
N MET A 250 22.89 -20.74 -6.21
CA MET A 250 23.07 -22.19 -6.34
C MET A 250 22.77 -22.94 -5.05
N ALA A 251 22.82 -22.28 -3.89
CA ALA A 251 22.33 -22.85 -2.63
C ALA A 251 20.88 -23.33 -2.72
N LEU A 252 20.04 -22.68 -3.54
CA LEU A 252 18.66 -23.11 -3.80
C LEU A 252 18.62 -24.43 -4.59
N VAL A 253 19.60 -24.67 -5.44
CA VAL A 253 19.71 -25.87 -6.27
C VAL A 253 20.20 -27.05 -5.44
N ARG A 254 21.23 -26.88 -4.60
CA ARG A 254 21.79 -27.92 -3.73
C ARG A 254 20.73 -28.66 -2.91
N ARG A 255 19.76 -27.93 -2.41
CA ARG A 255 18.65 -28.54 -1.63
C ARG A 255 17.81 -29.53 -2.43
N HIS A 256 17.76 -29.40 -3.75
CA HIS A 256 16.91 -30.19 -4.62
C HIS A 256 17.61 -31.40 -5.24
N PHE A 257 18.94 -31.39 -5.37
CA PHE A 257 19.71 -32.54 -5.83
C PHE A 257 20.05 -33.47 -4.68
N ARG A 258 19.64 -34.75 -4.81
CA ARG A 258 19.82 -35.79 -3.77
C ARG A 258 21.30 -35.94 -3.39
N TRP A 259 22.19 -35.92 -4.37
CA TRP A 259 23.63 -36.18 -4.23
C TRP A 259 24.44 -35.00 -3.74
N MET A 260 23.89 -33.80 -3.76
CA MET A 260 24.49 -32.57 -3.23
C MET A 260 24.02 -32.24 -1.80
N ARG A 261 23.20 -33.12 -1.17
CA ARG A 261 22.42 -32.81 0.04
C ARG A 261 23.17 -33.01 1.36
N ASP A 262 24.41 -33.53 1.30
CA ASP A 262 25.12 -34.04 2.50
C ASP A 262 25.73 -32.97 3.42
N SER A 263 25.66 -31.68 3.09
CA SER A 263 26.13 -30.65 4.01
C SER A 263 24.96 -30.02 4.79
N ARG A 264 24.54 -30.66 5.88
CA ARG A 264 23.65 -30.07 6.89
C ARG A 264 24.36 -29.06 7.79
N SER A 265 25.41 -28.37 7.33
CA SER A 265 26.04 -27.34 8.12
C SER A 265 25.06 -26.17 8.35
N PRO A 266 25.04 -25.53 9.53
CA PRO A 266 24.24 -24.34 9.77
C PRO A 266 24.46 -23.23 8.75
N GLN A 267 25.70 -23.15 8.22
CA GLN A 267 26.07 -22.19 7.17
C GLN A 267 25.32 -22.44 5.85
N ALA A 268 25.21 -23.71 5.41
CA ALA A 268 24.49 -24.05 4.18
C ALA A 268 22.98 -23.78 4.29
N ILE A 269 22.41 -23.92 5.50
CA ILE A 269 21.01 -23.56 5.77
C ILE A 269 20.86 -22.03 5.65
N LEU A 270 21.74 -21.27 6.29
CA LEU A 270 21.73 -19.80 6.25
C LEU A 270 21.85 -19.29 4.81
N GLU A 271 22.83 -19.82 4.04
CA GLU A 271 23.00 -19.48 2.62
C GLU A 271 21.72 -19.73 1.82
N THR A 272 21.05 -20.86 2.05
CA THR A 272 19.80 -21.21 1.37
C THR A 272 18.66 -20.25 1.73
N VAL A 273 18.55 -19.87 3.00
CA VAL A 273 17.53 -18.91 3.48
C VAL A 273 17.80 -17.54 2.89
N VAL A 274 19.04 -17.05 2.95
CA VAL A 274 19.44 -15.76 2.38
C VAL A 274 19.19 -15.73 0.88
N ALA A 275 19.60 -16.80 0.15
CA ALA A 275 19.35 -16.92 -1.27
C ALA A 275 17.85 -16.91 -1.60
N ALA A 276 17.01 -17.57 -0.80
CA ALA A 276 15.56 -17.58 -0.99
C ALA A 276 14.94 -16.20 -0.75
N VAL A 277 15.33 -15.53 0.33
CA VAL A 277 14.84 -14.18 0.64
C VAL A 277 15.23 -13.21 -0.49
N LEU A 278 16.48 -13.22 -0.89
CA LEU A 278 16.98 -12.30 -1.91
C LEU A 278 16.42 -12.61 -3.31
N ALA A 279 16.15 -13.87 -3.64
CA ALA A 279 15.58 -14.22 -4.95
C ALA A 279 14.07 -13.98 -5.04
N TYR A 280 13.32 -14.28 -3.98
CA TYR A 280 11.86 -14.30 -4.05
C TYR A 280 11.19 -13.11 -3.37
N TRP A 281 11.80 -12.48 -2.35
CA TRP A 281 11.12 -11.52 -1.50
C TRP A 281 11.59 -10.07 -1.64
N VAL A 282 12.77 -9.80 -2.21
CA VAL A 282 13.26 -8.42 -2.35
C VAL A 282 12.31 -7.54 -3.17
N ALA A 283 11.83 -8.03 -4.32
CA ALA A 283 10.90 -7.26 -5.15
C ALA A 283 9.53 -7.07 -4.48
N PRO A 284 8.84 -8.11 -3.93
CA PRO A 284 7.60 -7.92 -3.17
C PRO A 284 7.73 -6.93 -2.01
N VAL A 285 8.83 -6.98 -1.24
CA VAL A 285 9.09 -6.05 -0.14
C VAL A 285 9.29 -4.61 -0.64
N THR A 286 10.02 -4.43 -1.73
CA THR A 286 10.19 -3.09 -2.34
C THR A 286 8.85 -2.54 -2.82
N LEU A 287 8.01 -3.37 -3.45
CA LEU A 287 6.66 -2.99 -3.88
C LEU A 287 5.76 -2.63 -2.69
N PHE A 288 5.88 -3.36 -1.58
CA PHE A 288 5.16 -3.04 -0.34
C PHE A 288 5.53 -1.64 0.19
N PHE A 289 6.81 -1.26 0.16
CA PHE A 289 7.24 0.10 0.54
C PHE A 289 6.72 1.17 -0.44
N PHE A 290 6.61 0.87 -1.74
CA PHE A 290 5.94 1.76 -2.69
C PHE A 290 4.48 2.00 -2.32
N TRP A 291 3.74 0.92 -2.06
CA TRP A 291 2.34 1.00 -1.65
C TRP A 291 2.20 1.80 -0.36
N LEU A 292 2.98 1.46 0.66
CA LEU A 292 2.94 2.12 1.96
C LEU A 292 3.17 3.64 1.80
N ARG A 293 4.21 4.03 1.08
CA ARG A 293 4.55 5.44 0.87
C ARG A 293 3.53 6.19 0.04
N TYR A 294 2.92 5.54 -0.93
CA TYR A 294 1.92 6.13 -1.82
C TYR A 294 0.57 6.40 -1.13
N LEU A 295 0.25 5.71 -0.03
CA LEU A 295 -0.98 5.93 0.74
C LEU A 295 -1.16 7.38 1.19
N ALA A 296 -0.07 8.09 1.50
CA ALA A 296 -0.11 9.50 1.89
C ALA A 296 -0.70 10.42 0.80
N ARG A 297 -0.67 10.00 -0.47
CA ARG A 297 -1.27 10.73 -1.60
C ARG A 297 -2.80 10.61 -1.65
N GLN A 298 -3.38 9.63 -0.95
CA GLN A 298 -4.83 9.40 -0.91
C GLN A 298 -5.46 9.16 -2.30
N ASP A 299 -4.68 8.63 -3.27
CA ASP A 299 -5.13 8.30 -4.62
C ASP A 299 -5.51 6.82 -4.71
N MET A 300 -6.80 6.53 -4.81
CA MET A 300 -7.32 5.17 -4.85
C MET A 300 -6.86 4.39 -6.08
N ARG A 301 -6.79 5.05 -7.26
CA ARG A 301 -6.44 4.35 -8.52
C ARG A 301 -5.00 3.87 -8.51
N GLY A 302 -4.08 4.74 -8.12
CA GLY A 302 -2.67 4.39 -8.00
C GLY A 302 -2.44 3.34 -6.91
N THR A 303 -3.13 3.45 -5.78
CA THR A 303 -3.05 2.47 -4.68
C THR A 303 -3.53 1.08 -5.11
N LEU A 304 -4.63 0.98 -5.87
CA LEU A 304 -5.12 -0.29 -6.44
C LEU A 304 -4.09 -0.93 -7.37
N LEU A 305 -3.40 -0.14 -8.20
CA LEU A 305 -2.31 -0.65 -9.03
C LEU A 305 -1.20 -1.28 -8.17
N HIS A 306 -0.79 -0.62 -7.09
CA HIS A 306 0.23 -1.16 -6.19
C HIS A 306 -0.21 -2.48 -5.54
N VAL A 307 -1.46 -2.56 -5.05
CA VAL A 307 -2.02 -3.80 -4.47
C VAL A 307 -1.99 -4.92 -5.51
N LEU A 308 -2.39 -4.65 -6.75
CA LEU A 308 -2.35 -5.63 -7.84
C LEU A 308 -0.92 -6.13 -8.13
N LEU A 309 0.04 -5.20 -8.21
CA LEU A 309 1.44 -5.55 -8.48
C LEU A 309 2.07 -6.35 -7.34
N ILE A 310 1.77 -6.00 -6.08
CA ILE A 310 2.19 -6.77 -4.91
C ILE A 310 1.58 -8.18 -4.95
N ALA A 311 0.28 -8.29 -5.20
CA ALA A 311 -0.41 -9.57 -5.30
C ALA A 311 0.23 -10.46 -6.37
N LEU A 312 0.54 -9.91 -7.55
CA LEU A 312 1.23 -10.63 -8.62
C LEU A 312 2.63 -11.09 -8.20
N ALA A 313 3.41 -10.21 -7.54
CA ALA A 313 4.75 -10.54 -7.08
C ALA A 313 4.74 -11.61 -5.98
N VAL A 314 3.79 -11.53 -5.02
CA VAL A 314 3.60 -12.54 -3.96
C VAL A 314 3.15 -13.88 -4.55
N ALA A 315 2.25 -13.87 -5.54
CA ALA A 315 1.86 -15.07 -6.27
C ALA A 315 3.06 -15.75 -6.92
N ALA A 316 3.90 -14.99 -7.61
CA ALA A 316 5.13 -15.47 -8.21
C ALA A 316 6.09 -16.03 -7.15
N ALA A 317 6.35 -15.28 -6.06
CA ALA A 317 7.22 -15.71 -4.96
C ALA A 317 6.76 -17.02 -4.31
N SER A 318 5.46 -17.26 -4.22
CA SER A 318 4.87 -18.46 -3.60
C SER A 318 4.84 -19.67 -4.56
N CYS A 319 4.57 -19.43 -5.84
CA CYS A 319 4.43 -20.48 -6.86
C CYS A 319 5.79 -20.99 -7.38
N LEU A 320 6.73 -20.10 -7.63
CA LEU A 320 8.00 -20.41 -8.28
C LEU A 320 8.87 -21.43 -7.52
N PRO A 321 9.02 -21.37 -6.18
CA PRO A 321 9.81 -22.35 -5.44
C PRO A 321 9.26 -23.79 -5.61
N THR A 322 7.95 -23.92 -5.74
CA THR A 322 7.31 -25.23 -5.92
C THR A 322 7.46 -25.76 -7.34
N ILE A 323 7.43 -24.88 -8.34
CA ILE A 323 7.72 -25.23 -9.74
C ILE A 323 9.18 -25.68 -9.86
N VAL A 324 10.11 -24.93 -9.26
CA VAL A 324 11.54 -25.28 -9.21
C VAL A 324 11.76 -26.65 -8.60
N ALA A 325 11.13 -26.92 -7.45
CA ALA A 325 11.24 -28.23 -6.79
C ALA A 325 10.81 -29.38 -7.70
N ARG A 326 9.83 -29.17 -8.59
CA ARG A 326 9.39 -30.17 -9.57
C ARG A 326 10.35 -30.32 -10.74
N VAL A 327 10.87 -29.21 -11.26
CA VAL A 327 11.83 -29.23 -12.37
C VAL A 327 13.11 -29.94 -11.95
N LEU A 328 13.59 -29.71 -10.73
CA LEU A 328 14.85 -30.28 -10.24
C LEU A 328 14.73 -31.70 -9.66
N ARG A 329 13.51 -32.19 -9.40
CA ARG A 329 13.25 -33.56 -8.86
C ARG A 329 12.28 -34.35 -9.72
N PRO A 330 12.61 -34.64 -10.96
CA PRO A 330 11.70 -35.37 -11.86
C PRO A 330 11.45 -36.83 -11.46
N GLY A 331 12.11 -37.39 -10.41
CA GLY A 331 12.10 -38.82 -10.06
C GLY A 331 11.73 -39.14 -8.61
N ASP A 332 11.17 -38.21 -7.82
CA ASP A 332 10.80 -38.51 -6.41
C ASP A 332 9.52 -39.37 -6.38
N LEU A 333 9.69 -40.69 -6.19
CA LEU A 333 8.66 -41.77 -6.16
C LEU A 333 7.59 -41.57 -5.09
N HIS A 334 7.95 -41.01 -3.95
CA HIS A 334 7.07 -40.88 -2.78
C HIS A 334 6.06 -39.74 -2.87
N ARG A 335 6.08 -38.97 -3.96
CA ARG A 335 5.14 -37.89 -4.16
C ARG A 335 4.20 -38.25 -5.32
N LYS A 336 3.03 -38.87 -4.99
CA LYS A 336 1.88 -38.89 -5.92
C LYS A 336 1.91 -37.58 -6.71
N SER A 337 1.93 -37.67 -8.03
CA SER A 337 1.85 -36.52 -8.94
C SER A 337 0.71 -35.60 -8.48
N LYS A 338 0.96 -34.77 -7.47
CA LYS A 338 -0.03 -33.78 -7.07
C LYS A 338 -0.16 -32.87 -8.30
N THR A 339 -1.31 -32.94 -8.89
CA THR A 339 -1.73 -32.03 -9.96
C THR A 339 -1.26 -30.60 -9.63
N ILE A 340 -0.95 -29.79 -10.62
CA ILE A 340 -0.55 -28.38 -10.42
C ILE A 340 -1.63 -27.63 -9.63
N LEU A 341 -2.85 -28.12 -9.70
CA LEU A 341 -4.05 -27.50 -9.11
C LEU A 341 -3.94 -27.18 -7.60
N PRO A 342 -3.52 -28.09 -6.67
CA PRO A 342 -3.42 -27.72 -5.25
C PRO A 342 -2.35 -26.67 -4.96
N VAL A 343 -1.29 -26.60 -5.76
CA VAL A 343 -0.27 -25.54 -5.63
C VAL A 343 -0.85 -24.22 -6.11
N VAL A 344 -1.53 -24.22 -7.24
CA VAL A 344 -2.22 -23.03 -7.76
C VAL A 344 -3.28 -22.55 -6.76
N LEU A 345 -4.08 -23.47 -6.20
CA LEU A 345 -5.10 -23.13 -5.21
C LEU A 345 -4.49 -22.56 -3.91
N SER A 346 -3.40 -23.16 -3.39
CA SER A 346 -2.73 -22.64 -2.19
C SER A 346 -2.10 -21.27 -2.43
N THR A 347 -1.46 -21.07 -3.58
CA THR A 347 -0.91 -19.79 -4.00
C THR A 347 -2.00 -18.75 -4.16
N LEU A 348 -3.11 -19.12 -4.81
CA LEU A 348 -4.26 -18.23 -4.98
C LEU A 348 -4.85 -17.80 -3.63
N LYS A 349 -4.99 -18.72 -2.67
CA LYS A 349 -5.46 -18.40 -1.31
C LYS A 349 -4.55 -17.38 -0.62
N VAL A 350 -3.24 -17.58 -0.63
CA VAL A 350 -2.27 -16.65 0.00
C VAL A 350 -2.31 -15.29 -0.70
N THR A 351 -2.35 -15.28 -2.02
CA THR A 351 -2.40 -14.03 -2.81
C THR A 351 -3.70 -13.27 -2.59
N LEU A 352 -4.84 -13.96 -2.59
CA LEU A 352 -6.13 -13.35 -2.31
C LEU A 352 -6.19 -12.80 -0.88
N LEU A 353 -5.71 -13.54 0.11
CA LEU A 353 -5.68 -13.07 1.49
C LEU A 353 -4.82 -11.81 1.65
N ALA A 354 -3.59 -11.84 1.14
CA ALA A 354 -2.69 -10.69 1.19
C ALA A 354 -3.26 -9.48 0.42
N GLY A 355 -3.78 -9.71 -0.79
CA GLY A 355 -4.39 -8.68 -1.62
C GLY A 355 -5.64 -8.07 -0.98
N SER A 356 -6.51 -8.90 -0.39
CA SER A 356 -7.71 -8.44 0.31
C SER A 356 -7.38 -7.63 1.55
N LEU A 357 -6.36 -8.03 2.32
CA LEU A 357 -5.90 -7.29 3.49
C LEU A 357 -5.36 -5.91 3.10
N LEU A 358 -4.47 -5.84 2.10
CA LEU A 358 -3.93 -4.57 1.61
C LEU A 358 -5.03 -3.69 1.01
N LEU A 359 -6.00 -4.28 0.30
CA LEU A 359 -7.14 -3.58 -0.26
C LEU A 359 -8.04 -3.01 0.85
N ALA A 360 -8.34 -3.79 1.89
CA ALA A 360 -9.15 -3.36 3.03
C ALA A 360 -8.46 -2.21 3.79
N LEU A 361 -7.14 -2.32 4.04
CA LEU A 361 -6.36 -1.25 4.66
C LEU A 361 -6.35 0.02 3.78
N SER A 362 -6.14 -0.13 2.48
CA SER A 362 -6.16 0.99 1.53
C SER A 362 -7.53 1.68 1.51
N PHE A 363 -8.59 0.90 1.46
CA PHE A 363 -9.95 1.41 1.45
C PHE A 363 -10.28 2.12 2.78
N GLY A 364 -9.94 1.52 3.92
CA GLY A 364 -10.12 2.09 5.25
C GLY A 364 -9.39 3.43 5.42
N VAL A 365 -8.16 3.54 4.91
CA VAL A 365 -7.36 4.77 4.98
C VAL A 365 -7.91 5.86 4.04
N ILE A 366 -8.24 5.51 2.78
CA ILE A 366 -8.57 6.52 1.74
C ILE A 366 -10.04 6.94 1.78
N ARG A 367 -10.98 6.01 1.87
CA ARG A 367 -12.42 6.32 1.81
C ARG A 367 -13.13 6.25 3.16
N GLY A 368 -12.70 5.38 4.05
CA GLY A 368 -13.50 4.94 5.18
C GLY A 368 -14.72 4.13 4.69
N MET A 369 -15.48 3.53 5.59
CA MET A 369 -16.79 2.94 5.23
C MET A 369 -17.86 4.03 5.09
N PRO A 370 -18.84 3.89 4.16
CA PRO A 370 -20.01 4.77 4.12
C PRO A 370 -20.81 4.64 5.42
N ALA A 371 -21.40 5.74 5.86
CA ALA A 371 -22.17 5.81 7.11
C ALA A 371 -23.46 4.95 7.11
N ASP A 372 -23.89 4.48 5.94
CA ASP A 372 -25.17 3.76 5.73
C ASP A 372 -25.05 2.23 5.68
N SER A 373 -23.93 1.64 6.07
CA SER A 373 -23.90 0.18 6.12
C SER A 373 -24.59 -0.31 7.39
N SER A 374 -25.70 -1.02 7.22
CA SER A 374 -26.54 -1.68 8.24
C SER A 374 -25.81 -2.81 9.02
N ILE A 375 -24.53 -2.73 9.18
CA ILE A 375 -23.70 -3.68 9.92
C ILE A 375 -23.46 -3.11 11.32
N GLY A 376 -24.41 -3.36 12.23
CA GLY A 376 -24.29 -3.16 13.67
C GLY A 376 -24.25 -1.71 14.16
N PRO A 377 -24.88 -1.40 15.29
CA PRO A 377 -25.06 -0.03 15.79
C PRO A 377 -23.83 0.61 16.44
N GLU A 378 -22.64 0.01 16.43
CA GLU A 378 -21.55 0.45 17.32
C GLU A 378 -20.23 0.88 16.66
N MET A 379 -20.04 0.73 15.33
CA MET A 379 -18.79 1.19 14.68
C MET A 379 -19.05 2.28 13.65
N SER A 380 -18.74 3.52 14.02
CA SER A 380 -18.79 4.68 13.12
C SER A 380 -17.68 4.58 12.03
N SER A 381 -17.94 5.18 10.86
CA SER A 381 -16.95 5.27 9.78
C SER A 381 -15.63 5.94 10.21
N SER A 382 -15.68 6.79 11.24
CA SER A 382 -14.53 7.42 11.88
C SER A 382 -13.69 6.41 12.66
N ASP A 383 -14.30 5.39 13.25
CA ASP A 383 -13.60 4.41 14.09
C ASP A 383 -12.80 3.42 13.25
N ILE A 384 -13.32 2.98 12.12
CA ILE A 384 -12.59 2.10 11.18
C ILE A 384 -11.37 2.81 10.58
N ARG A 385 -11.51 4.10 10.22
CA ARG A 385 -10.37 4.91 9.75
C ARG A 385 -9.31 5.07 10.85
N ARG A 386 -9.77 5.35 12.07
CA ARG A 386 -8.90 5.47 13.25
C ARG A 386 -8.17 4.15 13.50
N TRP A 387 -8.87 3.02 13.44
CA TRP A 387 -8.28 1.70 13.60
C TRP A 387 -7.26 1.37 12.52
N ALA A 388 -7.57 1.58 11.24
CA ALA A 388 -6.65 1.35 10.12
C ALA A 388 -5.41 2.25 10.22
N ALA A 389 -5.61 3.52 10.56
CA ALA A 389 -4.51 4.47 10.78
C ALA A 389 -3.67 4.10 12.00
N GLN A 390 -4.28 3.68 13.11
CA GLN A 390 -3.59 3.22 14.32
C GLN A 390 -2.79 1.94 14.08
N GLY A 391 -3.32 0.98 13.30
CA GLY A 391 -2.61 -0.24 12.92
C GLY A 391 -1.33 0.06 12.12
N LEU A 392 -1.38 1.02 11.21
CA LEU A 392 -0.18 1.47 10.48
C LEU A 392 0.75 2.32 11.36
N GLN A 393 0.21 3.11 12.28
CA GLN A 393 0.97 3.91 13.23
C GLN A 393 1.72 3.05 14.25
N PHE A 394 1.18 1.86 14.61
CA PHE A 394 1.87 0.88 15.47
C PHE A 394 3.19 0.41 14.82
N VAL A 395 3.27 0.33 13.50
CA VAL A 395 4.51 0.07 12.75
C VAL A 395 5.31 1.35 12.46
N GLY A 396 5.00 2.48 13.12
CA GLY A 396 5.70 3.76 12.96
C GLY A 396 5.34 4.52 11.68
N TYR A 397 4.27 4.14 10.98
CA TYR A 397 3.88 4.75 9.71
C TYR A 397 2.59 5.57 9.81
N ARG A 398 2.60 6.79 9.25
CA ARG A 398 1.42 7.66 9.15
C ARG A 398 0.89 7.66 7.71
N PRO A 399 -0.38 7.21 7.48
CA PRO A 399 -0.93 7.09 6.13
C PRO A 399 -1.43 8.42 5.54
N TYR A 400 -1.35 9.52 6.28
CA TYR A 400 -1.79 10.85 5.86
C TYR A 400 -0.57 11.76 5.68
N ALA A 401 -0.68 12.70 4.71
CA ALA A 401 0.43 13.59 4.41
C ALA A 401 0.79 14.49 5.60
N ASP A 402 2.07 14.54 5.94
CA ASP A 402 2.64 15.50 6.87
C ASP A 402 3.41 16.54 6.07
N VAL A 403 2.82 17.73 6.00
CA VAL A 403 3.35 18.86 5.23
C VAL A 403 3.65 20.06 6.13
N THR A 404 3.83 19.80 7.42
CA THR A 404 4.14 20.82 8.43
C THR A 404 5.33 21.68 8.00
N GLU A 405 5.23 22.98 8.21
CA GLU A 405 6.24 24.00 7.83
C GLU A 405 6.57 24.04 6.31
N ALA A 406 5.80 23.36 5.47
CA ALA A 406 6.07 23.36 4.05
C ALA A 406 5.65 24.66 3.36
N SER A 407 6.47 25.13 2.44
CA SER A 407 6.13 26.20 1.53
C SER A 407 5.60 25.63 0.23
N PHE A 408 4.28 25.62 0.06
CA PHE A 408 3.64 25.17 -1.18
C PHE A 408 3.67 26.24 -2.28
N SER A 409 3.53 27.48 -1.90
CA SER A 409 3.72 28.61 -2.80
C SER A 409 5.13 29.20 -2.62
N PRO A 410 5.72 29.79 -3.64
CA PRO A 410 7.01 30.46 -3.50
C PRO A 410 6.91 31.60 -2.48
N LEU A 411 7.96 31.78 -1.69
CA LEU A 411 8.04 32.92 -0.78
C LEU A 411 8.11 34.23 -1.59
N PRO A 412 7.60 35.37 -1.03
CA PRO A 412 7.60 36.62 -1.73
C PRO A 412 9.03 37.05 -2.07
N ALA A 413 9.19 37.60 -3.26
CA ALA A 413 10.49 38.10 -3.71
C ALA A 413 11.01 39.19 -2.76
N ARG A 414 12.28 39.10 -2.36
CA ARG A 414 12.96 40.07 -1.47
C ARG A 414 12.30 40.26 -0.10
N GLY A 415 11.46 39.32 0.36
CA GLY A 415 10.75 39.44 1.64
C GLY A 415 9.67 40.53 1.65
N ASP A 416 9.12 40.89 0.50
CA ASP A 416 8.01 41.85 0.38
C ASP A 416 6.69 41.20 0.82
N TRP A 417 6.32 41.44 2.06
CA TRP A 417 5.08 40.95 2.68
C TRP A 417 3.91 41.94 2.54
N SER A 418 4.05 42.96 1.70
CA SER A 418 2.95 43.88 1.36
C SER A 418 1.83 43.15 0.61
N ASP A 419 0.66 43.74 0.55
CA ASP A 419 -0.48 43.19 -0.20
C ASP A 419 -0.14 42.98 -1.69
N ASP A 420 0.64 43.86 -2.29
CA ASP A 420 1.09 43.75 -3.68
C ASP A 420 2.12 42.62 -3.86
N GLY A 421 3.07 42.50 -2.94
CA GLY A 421 4.04 41.42 -2.92
C GLY A 421 3.37 40.05 -2.79
N ILE A 422 2.35 39.96 -1.95
CA ILE A 422 1.54 38.72 -1.77
C ILE A 422 0.70 38.44 -3.02
N ALA A 423 0.07 39.46 -3.61
CA ALA A 423 -0.73 39.28 -4.83
C ALA A 423 0.11 38.79 -6.03
N ALA A 424 1.40 39.11 -6.06
CA ALA A 424 2.34 38.70 -7.10
C ALA A 424 2.74 37.21 -6.98
N ILE A 425 2.46 36.53 -5.86
CA ILE A 425 2.82 35.11 -5.64
C ILE A 425 1.96 34.20 -6.53
N HIS A 426 2.62 33.41 -7.36
CA HIS A 426 1.95 32.38 -8.14
C HIS A 426 1.66 31.15 -7.26
N GLY A 427 0.41 31.03 -6.78
CA GLY A 427 -0.01 29.93 -5.92
C GLY A 427 0.05 28.56 -6.58
N VAL A 428 0.36 27.56 -5.79
CA VAL A 428 0.37 26.15 -6.20
C VAL A 428 -1.00 25.67 -6.68
N ARG A 429 -1.02 24.69 -7.59
CA ARG A 429 -2.26 24.08 -8.11
C ARG A 429 -2.51 22.74 -7.41
N LEU A 430 -3.47 22.69 -6.51
CA LEU A 430 -3.88 21.51 -5.74
C LEU A 430 -5.39 21.25 -5.90
N ASN A 431 -5.96 21.61 -7.06
CA ASN A 431 -7.37 21.41 -7.36
C ASN A 431 -7.75 19.93 -7.25
N GLN A 432 -8.90 19.64 -6.60
CA GLN A 432 -9.43 18.28 -6.41
C GLN A 432 -8.48 17.33 -5.66
N MET A 433 -7.42 17.83 -5.04
CA MET A 433 -6.48 17.03 -4.27
C MET A 433 -7.15 16.46 -3.03
N ASN A 434 -6.82 15.22 -2.69
CA ASN A 434 -7.28 14.59 -1.45
C ASN A 434 -6.22 14.79 -0.36
N LEU A 435 -6.49 15.72 0.55
CA LEU A 435 -5.64 16.11 1.69
C LEU A 435 -6.34 15.86 3.02
N ARG A 436 -7.24 14.86 3.05
CA ARG A 436 -7.94 14.48 4.29
C ARG A 436 -6.95 14.14 5.39
N TYR A 437 -7.22 14.66 6.58
CA TYR A 437 -6.38 14.47 7.77
C TYR A 437 -4.91 14.84 7.58
N ALA A 438 -4.56 15.55 6.51
CA ALA A 438 -3.21 16.08 6.34
C ALA A 438 -2.83 16.99 7.52
N ARG A 439 -1.57 16.94 7.91
CA ARG A 439 -1.00 17.85 8.90
C ARG A 439 -0.22 18.93 8.17
N GLY A 440 -0.51 20.16 8.48
CA GLY A 440 0.09 21.31 7.79
C GLY A 440 0.21 22.53 8.72
N TYR A 441 0.71 22.32 9.93
CA TYR A 441 0.99 23.40 10.85
C TYR A 441 2.02 24.38 10.24
N HIS A 442 1.78 25.71 10.33
CA HIS A 442 2.63 26.77 9.76
C HIS A 442 2.94 26.61 8.25
N THR A 443 2.06 26.01 7.47
CA THR A 443 2.26 25.85 6.03
C THR A 443 1.98 27.14 5.26
N PHE A 444 2.72 27.35 4.17
CA PHE A 444 2.59 28.52 3.32
C PHE A 444 1.84 28.19 2.02
N TRP A 445 0.56 28.57 1.94
CA TRP A 445 -0.36 28.25 0.85
C TRP A 445 -0.90 29.51 0.14
N VAL A 446 -0.18 30.61 0.19
CA VAL A 446 -0.61 31.88 -0.39
C VAL A 446 -0.99 31.72 -1.85
N ASN A 447 -2.17 32.25 -2.23
CA ASN A 447 -2.76 32.13 -3.57
C ASN A 447 -2.90 30.68 -4.10
N ALA A 448 -2.83 29.67 -3.24
CA ALA A 448 -2.99 28.27 -3.64
C ALA A 448 -4.36 28.02 -4.29
N ARG A 449 -4.38 27.19 -5.32
CA ARG A 449 -5.62 26.79 -5.99
C ARG A 449 -6.07 25.44 -5.44
N LEU A 450 -7.06 25.47 -4.55
CA LEU A 450 -7.61 24.33 -3.82
C LEU A 450 -9.07 24.04 -4.20
N TRP A 451 -9.50 24.46 -5.42
CA TRP A 451 -10.85 24.22 -5.89
C TRP A 451 -11.23 22.74 -5.80
N ARG A 452 -12.39 22.44 -5.13
CA ARG A 452 -12.86 21.10 -4.82
C ARG A 452 -11.84 20.20 -4.10
N ALA A 453 -10.83 20.74 -3.45
CA ALA A 453 -9.92 19.95 -2.64
C ALA A 453 -10.65 19.33 -1.44
N ASN A 454 -10.24 18.13 -1.06
CA ASN A 454 -10.78 17.47 0.12
C ASN A 454 -9.80 17.64 1.30
N LEU A 455 -10.13 18.53 2.20
CA LEU A 455 -9.40 18.88 3.42
C LEU A 455 -10.15 18.42 4.68
N GLU A 456 -11.10 17.47 4.56
CA GLU A 456 -11.87 16.96 5.70
C GLU A 456 -10.94 16.48 6.81
N GLY A 457 -11.15 16.99 8.03
CA GLY A 457 -10.34 16.67 9.20
C GLY A 457 -8.86 17.05 9.11
N ALA A 458 -8.46 17.91 8.14
CA ALA A 458 -7.09 18.38 8.04
C ALA A 458 -6.73 19.31 9.21
N TYR A 459 -5.47 19.28 9.65
CA TYR A 459 -4.90 20.11 10.71
C TYR A 459 -3.99 21.16 10.09
N LEU A 460 -4.49 22.38 9.89
CA LEU A 460 -3.80 23.50 9.23
C LEU A 460 -3.64 24.71 10.14
N SER A 461 -3.57 24.48 11.46
CA SER A 461 -3.41 25.57 12.43
C SER A 461 -2.24 26.48 12.04
N GLU A 462 -2.45 27.81 12.17
CA GLU A 462 -1.46 28.83 11.88
C GLU A 462 -0.92 28.83 10.42
N ALA A 463 -1.61 28.15 9.50
CA ALA A 463 -1.25 28.18 8.08
C ALA A 463 -1.55 29.55 7.45
N ASP A 464 -0.76 29.93 6.43
CA ASP A 464 -0.98 31.12 5.62
C ASP A 464 -1.71 30.75 4.31
N LEU A 465 -2.99 31.06 4.27
CA LEU A 465 -3.92 30.82 3.15
C LEU A 465 -4.37 32.13 2.46
N ARG A 466 -3.64 33.22 2.65
CA ARG A 466 -4.01 34.54 2.06
C ARG A 466 -4.21 34.42 0.55
N GLY A 467 -5.37 34.86 0.05
CA GLY A 467 -5.74 34.78 -1.36
C GLY A 467 -5.96 33.38 -1.91
N ALA A 468 -5.91 32.34 -1.09
CA ALA A 468 -6.13 30.97 -1.53
C ALA A 468 -7.56 30.75 -2.03
N ASN A 469 -7.72 29.93 -3.08
CA ASN A 469 -9.02 29.60 -3.66
C ASN A 469 -9.47 28.20 -3.21
N LEU A 470 -10.37 28.15 -2.21
CA LEU A 470 -10.97 26.96 -1.63
C LEU A 470 -12.44 26.79 -2.08
N ARG A 471 -12.81 27.33 -3.26
CA ARG A 471 -14.17 27.20 -3.80
C ARG A 471 -14.59 25.73 -3.86
N GLU A 472 -15.79 25.43 -3.37
CA GLU A 472 -16.35 24.06 -3.33
C GLU A 472 -15.44 23.05 -2.60
N ALA A 473 -14.49 23.49 -1.77
CA ALA A 473 -13.63 22.61 -0.99
C ALA A 473 -14.43 21.96 0.14
N ARG A 474 -14.00 20.75 0.55
CA ARG A 474 -14.57 20.00 1.67
C ARG A 474 -13.65 20.16 2.87
N LEU A 475 -14.14 20.86 3.90
CA LEU A 475 -13.40 21.25 5.09
C LEU A 475 -14.06 20.76 6.38
N HIS A 476 -15.02 19.82 6.26
CA HIS A 476 -15.75 19.29 7.39
C HIS A 476 -14.81 18.79 8.50
N ASN A 477 -15.02 19.25 9.75
CA ASN A 477 -14.18 18.94 10.91
C ASN A 477 -12.70 19.34 10.77
N ALA A 478 -12.32 20.17 9.82
CA ALA A 478 -10.95 20.64 9.71
C ALA A 478 -10.60 21.61 10.85
N VAL A 479 -9.33 21.63 11.26
CA VAL A 479 -8.78 22.51 12.29
C VAL A 479 -7.89 23.55 11.62
N LEU A 480 -8.39 24.79 11.57
CA LEU A 480 -7.79 25.96 10.93
C LEU A 480 -7.71 27.12 11.91
N ASP A 481 -7.47 26.83 13.19
CA ASP A 481 -7.35 27.90 14.18
C ASP A 481 -6.14 28.79 13.89
N ARG A 482 -6.31 30.09 14.14
CA ARG A 482 -5.27 31.12 13.95
C ARG A 482 -4.69 31.20 12.53
N ILE A 483 -5.38 30.68 11.50
CA ILE A 483 -4.93 30.84 10.12
C ILE A 483 -4.92 32.29 9.68
N GLN A 484 -4.07 32.59 8.69
CA GLN A 484 -4.13 33.82 7.92
C GLN A 484 -4.82 33.52 6.58
N ALA A 485 -6.06 33.90 6.41
CA ALA A 485 -6.88 33.64 5.23
C ALA A 485 -7.53 34.93 4.68
N GLY A 486 -6.87 36.06 4.87
CA GLY A 486 -7.32 37.33 4.30
C GLY A 486 -7.51 37.23 2.78
N ARG A 487 -8.67 37.70 2.27
CA ARG A 487 -9.05 37.62 0.84
C ARG A 487 -9.11 36.21 0.26
N ALA A 488 -9.11 35.16 1.09
CA ALA A 488 -9.31 33.79 0.62
C ALA A 488 -10.75 33.56 0.17
N VAL A 489 -10.93 32.62 -0.79
CA VAL A 489 -12.24 32.33 -1.40
C VAL A 489 -12.74 30.96 -0.93
N PHE A 490 -13.79 30.94 -0.09
CA PHE A 490 -14.47 29.76 0.42
C PHE A 490 -15.87 29.55 -0.19
N VAL A 491 -16.14 30.16 -1.35
CA VAL A 491 -17.46 30.12 -1.99
C VAL A 491 -17.94 28.69 -2.15
N SER A 492 -19.16 28.42 -1.64
CA SER A 492 -19.80 27.10 -1.65
C SER A 492 -18.93 26.01 -0.98
N ALA A 493 -18.01 26.34 -0.10
CA ALA A 493 -17.25 25.35 0.66
C ALA A 493 -18.13 24.65 1.71
N ASP A 494 -17.89 23.35 1.92
CA ASP A 494 -18.49 22.59 3.03
C ASP A 494 -17.54 22.60 4.23
N ALA A 495 -17.79 23.53 5.15
CA ALA A 495 -16.97 23.82 6.32
C ALA A 495 -17.74 23.52 7.63
N ARG A 496 -18.65 22.53 7.62
CA ARG A 496 -19.38 22.13 8.82
C ARG A 496 -18.46 21.73 9.95
N SER A 497 -18.75 22.22 11.15
CA SER A 497 -17.96 21.94 12.36
C SER A 497 -16.46 22.26 12.22
N ILE A 498 -16.10 23.18 11.32
CA ILE A 498 -14.72 23.64 11.17
C ILE A 498 -14.28 24.44 12.40
N ASN A 499 -13.03 24.30 12.82
CA ASN A 499 -12.44 25.17 13.82
C ASN A 499 -11.59 26.26 13.15
N MET A 500 -12.07 27.48 13.15
CA MET A 500 -11.39 28.70 12.67
C MET A 500 -11.27 29.75 13.80
N THR A 501 -11.13 29.29 15.05
CA THR A 501 -10.97 30.16 16.20
C THR A 501 -9.78 31.10 16.01
N ALA A 502 -9.99 32.41 16.23
CA ALA A 502 -8.98 33.44 16.06
C ALA A 502 -8.37 33.56 14.64
N ALA A 503 -9.05 33.02 13.62
CA ALA A 503 -8.62 33.14 12.22
C ALA A 503 -8.71 34.58 11.71
N ASP A 504 -7.77 34.98 10.84
CA ASP A 504 -7.83 36.22 10.09
C ASP A 504 -8.47 35.99 8.72
N LEU A 505 -9.74 36.34 8.60
CA LEU A 505 -10.59 36.17 7.42
C LEU A 505 -11.00 37.51 6.80
N ARG A 506 -10.24 38.58 7.05
CA ARG A 506 -10.57 39.92 6.54
C ARG A 506 -10.69 39.94 5.03
N GLY A 507 -11.83 40.44 4.55
CA GLY A 507 -12.14 40.49 3.12
C GLY A 507 -12.23 39.14 2.43
N ALA A 508 -12.33 38.04 3.17
CA ALA A 508 -12.55 36.70 2.61
C ALA A 508 -13.97 36.56 2.04
N ASP A 509 -14.15 35.70 1.06
CA ASP A 509 -15.44 35.38 0.45
C ASP A 509 -15.91 33.97 0.90
N LEU A 510 -16.88 33.95 1.82
CA LEU A 510 -17.50 32.73 2.35
C LEU A 510 -18.89 32.50 1.75
N SER A 511 -19.28 33.25 0.73
CA SER A 511 -20.64 33.24 0.17
C SER A 511 -21.11 31.84 -0.22
N TYR A 512 -22.39 31.53 0.08
CA TYR A 512 -23.00 30.23 -0.17
C TYR A 512 -22.34 29.05 0.54
N GLY A 513 -21.35 29.28 1.42
CA GLY A 513 -20.66 28.24 2.18
C GLY A 513 -21.55 27.65 3.27
N ILE A 514 -21.25 26.41 3.68
CA ILE A 514 -21.91 25.72 4.78
C ILE A 514 -20.94 25.71 5.97
N PHE A 515 -21.18 26.57 6.95
CA PHE A 515 -20.40 26.75 8.17
C PHE A 515 -21.22 26.37 9.42
N GLU A 516 -22.19 25.49 9.27
CA GLU A 516 -23.02 24.99 10.37
C GLU A 516 -22.14 24.41 11.50
N GLY A 517 -22.35 24.89 12.73
CA GLY A 517 -21.56 24.48 13.89
C GLY A 517 -20.10 24.94 13.90
N ALA A 518 -19.71 25.83 12.99
CA ALA A 518 -18.32 26.33 12.90
C ALA A 518 -17.88 27.08 14.17
N GLN A 519 -16.62 26.88 14.58
CA GLN A 519 -15.98 27.63 15.67
C GLN A 519 -15.22 28.84 15.08
N LEU A 520 -15.79 30.02 15.20
CA LEU A 520 -15.27 31.29 14.69
C LEU A 520 -15.05 32.32 15.81
N SER A 521 -14.98 31.88 17.05
CA SER A 521 -14.75 32.77 18.19
C SER A 521 -13.46 33.54 18.04
N ASN A 522 -13.50 34.86 18.29
CA ASN A 522 -12.39 35.80 18.10
C ASN A 522 -11.87 35.91 16.66
N ALA A 523 -12.58 35.40 15.64
CA ALA A 523 -12.18 35.51 14.25
C ALA A 523 -12.29 36.95 13.75
N ARG A 524 -11.41 37.38 12.85
CA ARG A 524 -11.38 38.70 12.21
C ARG A 524 -12.03 38.58 10.82
N LEU A 525 -13.29 38.95 10.72
CA LEU A 525 -14.15 38.86 9.52
C LEU A 525 -14.47 40.23 8.91
N ALA A 526 -13.72 41.27 9.28
CA ALA A 526 -14.00 42.62 8.81
C ALA A 526 -14.00 42.71 7.27
N GLY A 527 -15.12 43.18 6.70
CA GLY A 527 -15.31 43.26 5.25
C GLY A 527 -15.45 41.94 4.53
N ALA A 528 -15.64 40.84 5.23
CA ALA A 528 -15.87 39.52 4.61
C ALA A 528 -17.24 39.48 3.92
N SER A 529 -17.33 38.76 2.78
CA SER A 529 -18.61 38.41 2.15
C SER A 529 -19.09 37.07 2.69
N MET A 530 -20.25 37.09 3.35
CA MET A 530 -20.93 35.93 3.90
C MET A 530 -22.36 35.83 3.34
N TYR A 531 -22.57 36.32 2.12
CA TYR A 531 -23.86 36.32 1.44
C TYR A 531 -24.42 34.88 1.33
N ALA A 532 -25.65 34.73 1.78
CA ALA A 532 -26.36 33.45 1.78
C ALA A 532 -25.59 32.30 2.44
N THR A 533 -24.66 32.58 3.35
CA THR A 533 -23.89 31.58 4.10
C THR A 533 -24.75 30.90 5.17
N ASP A 534 -24.58 29.60 5.35
CA ASP A 534 -25.22 28.83 6.41
C ASP A 534 -24.32 28.78 7.65
N LEU A 535 -24.68 29.55 8.68
CA LEU A 535 -23.95 29.69 9.94
C LEU A 535 -24.78 29.17 11.14
N ARG A 536 -25.77 28.33 10.90
CA ARG A 536 -26.58 27.77 11.98
C ARG A 536 -25.70 27.11 13.03
N ASP A 537 -26.06 27.33 14.30
CA ASP A 537 -25.33 26.80 15.46
C ASP A 537 -23.84 27.21 15.55
N ALA A 538 -23.36 28.12 14.71
CA ALA A 538 -21.96 28.58 14.70
C ALA A 538 -21.62 29.43 15.94
N GLN A 539 -20.35 29.41 16.37
CA GLN A 539 -19.81 30.17 17.50
C GLN A 539 -18.97 31.33 17.01
N LEU A 540 -19.47 32.55 17.09
CA LEU A 540 -18.81 33.79 16.71
C LEU A 540 -18.59 34.73 17.91
N LEU A 541 -18.40 34.16 19.10
CA LEU A 541 -18.16 34.95 20.31
C LEU A 541 -16.98 35.92 20.09
N ARG A 542 -17.21 37.23 20.33
CA ARG A 542 -16.20 38.29 20.15
C ARG A 542 -15.59 38.38 18.75
N ALA A 543 -16.24 37.87 17.72
CA ALA A 543 -15.77 38.01 16.35
C ALA A 543 -15.88 39.49 15.87
N ASP A 544 -14.95 39.89 15.01
CA ASP A 544 -15.01 41.21 14.35
C ASP A 544 -15.60 41.06 12.93
N LEU A 545 -16.85 41.42 12.78
CA LEU A 545 -17.61 41.39 11.51
C LEU A 545 -17.88 42.83 10.99
N THR A 546 -17.02 43.79 11.34
CA THR A 546 -17.17 45.17 10.89
C THR A 546 -17.31 45.22 9.36
N ARG A 547 -18.39 45.86 8.85
CA ARG A 547 -18.68 45.96 7.40
C ARG A 547 -18.81 44.61 6.66
N ALA A 548 -19.08 43.50 7.34
CA ALA A 548 -19.31 42.22 6.70
C ALA A 548 -20.69 42.20 5.99
N ASP A 549 -20.77 41.49 4.88
CA ASP A 549 -22.01 41.25 4.14
C ASP A 549 -22.62 39.91 4.55
N LEU A 550 -23.69 39.94 5.36
CA LEU A 550 -24.41 38.74 5.83
C LEU A 550 -25.84 38.66 5.26
N ARG A 551 -26.07 39.33 4.11
CA ARG A 551 -27.40 39.29 3.48
C ARG A 551 -27.80 37.85 3.16
N ASP A 552 -29.09 37.54 3.40
CA ASP A 552 -29.66 36.23 3.22
C ASP A 552 -28.99 35.09 4.04
N ALA A 553 -28.08 35.42 4.97
CA ALA A 553 -27.38 34.42 5.78
C ALA A 553 -28.35 33.71 6.76
N LYS A 554 -28.07 32.41 7.00
CA LYS A 554 -28.79 31.60 7.99
C LYS A 554 -27.96 31.59 9.29
N LEU A 555 -28.50 32.23 10.32
CA LEU A 555 -27.84 32.47 11.60
C LEU A 555 -28.71 31.94 12.77
N GLU A 556 -29.59 30.95 12.51
CA GLU A 556 -30.43 30.38 13.54
C GLU A 556 -29.55 29.74 14.63
N LYS A 557 -29.81 30.09 15.88
CA LYS A 557 -29.08 29.61 17.09
C LYS A 557 -27.57 29.98 17.12
N THR A 558 -27.14 30.87 16.25
CA THR A 558 -25.74 31.33 16.22
C THR A 558 -25.39 32.12 17.47
N VAL A 559 -24.17 31.96 18.00
CA VAL A 559 -23.67 32.73 19.14
C VAL A 559 -22.79 33.90 18.63
N LEU A 560 -23.31 35.10 18.66
CA LEU A 560 -22.67 36.35 18.27
C LEU A 560 -22.42 37.29 19.48
N ALA A 561 -22.44 36.73 20.70
CA ALA A 561 -22.28 37.53 21.90
C ALA A 561 -20.96 38.29 21.88
N LEU A 562 -21.04 39.59 22.26
CA LEU A 562 -19.91 40.54 22.29
C LEU A 562 -19.22 40.76 20.92
N ALA A 563 -19.83 40.34 19.81
CA ALA A 563 -19.28 40.55 18.47
C ALA A 563 -19.34 42.04 18.05
N ASN A 564 -18.35 42.44 17.26
CA ASN A 564 -18.34 43.76 16.62
C ASN A 564 -18.99 43.65 15.23
N LEU A 565 -20.18 44.22 15.07
CA LEU A 565 -21.04 44.10 13.89
C LEU A 565 -21.30 45.51 13.28
N GLN A 566 -20.42 46.50 13.56
CA GLN A 566 -20.57 47.84 13.08
C GLN A 566 -20.63 47.93 11.57
N ASN A 567 -21.67 48.58 11.02
CA ASN A 567 -21.91 48.73 9.60
C ASN A 567 -22.02 47.38 8.82
N ALA A 568 -22.27 46.28 9.48
CA ALA A 568 -22.52 44.99 8.81
C ALA A 568 -23.95 44.97 8.21
N ASP A 569 -24.12 44.28 7.09
CA ASP A 569 -25.41 44.15 6.40
C ASP A 569 -26.02 42.77 6.64
N PHE A 570 -27.14 42.69 7.38
CA PHE A 570 -27.93 41.52 7.68
C PHE A 570 -29.28 41.51 6.97
N SER A 571 -29.42 42.26 5.86
CA SER A 571 -30.71 42.32 5.16
C SER A 571 -31.18 40.90 4.78
N ALA A 572 -32.43 40.59 5.07
CA ALA A 572 -33.07 39.28 4.88
C ALA A 572 -32.42 38.11 5.66
N ALA A 573 -31.49 38.38 6.57
CA ALA A 573 -30.83 37.30 7.37
C ALA A 573 -31.78 36.66 8.39
N LYS A 574 -31.55 35.37 8.69
CA LYS A 574 -32.36 34.60 9.65
C LYS A 574 -31.59 34.43 10.95
N LEU A 575 -31.93 35.22 11.96
CA LEU A 575 -31.30 35.24 13.29
C LEU A 575 -32.22 34.60 14.37
N ILE A 576 -33.04 33.64 13.99
CA ILE A 576 -34.00 32.99 14.90
C ILE A 576 -33.23 32.32 16.05
N GLU A 577 -33.62 32.64 17.31
CA GLU A 577 -32.99 32.10 18.52
C GLU A 577 -31.46 32.40 18.62
N ALA A 578 -30.95 33.36 17.86
CA ALA A 578 -29.54 33.75 17.93
C ALA A 578 -29.21 34.48 19.25
N ASN A 579 -28.01 34.27 19.79
CA ASN A 579 -27.52 34.96 20.96
C ASN A 579 -26.57 36.10 20.52
N LEU A 580 -27.08 37.34 20.66
CA LEU A 580 -26.36 38.58 20.28
C LEU A 580 -26.00 39.45 21.50
N THR A 581 -26.05 38.88 22.72
CA THR A 581 -25.86 39.60 23.98
C THR A 581 -24.64 40.48 23.95
N GLY A 582 -24.80 41.81 24.18
CA GLY A 582 -23.70 42.78 24.20
C GLY A 582 -23.03 43.05 22.87
N ALA A 583 -23.59 42.58 21.75
CA ALA A 583 -23.05 42.85 20.42
C ALA A 583 -23.18 44.33 20.02
N GLN A 584 -22.24 44.83 19.17
CA GLN A 584 -22.15 46.20 18.74
C GLN A 584 -22.61 46.32 17.27
N PHE A 585 -23.82 46.87 17.04
CA PHE A 585 -24.45 47.01 15.73
C PHE A 585 -24.51 48.46 15.20
N ARG A 586 -23.71 49.35 15.71
CA ARG A 586 -23.79 50.74 15.28
C ARG A 586 -23.75 50.85 13.74
N GLY A 587 -24.81 51.48 13.17
CA GLY A 587 -24.92 51.63 11.71
C GLY A 587 -25.18 50.34 10.94
N GLY A 588 -25.49 49.24 11.61
CA GLY A 588 -25.83 47.93 10.96
C GLY A 588 -27.15 48.01 10.18
N ILE A 589 -27.29 47.18 9.13
CA ILE A 589 -28.46 47.13 8.26
C ILE A 589 -29.19 45.80 8.49
N PHE A 590 -30.50 45.83 8.83
CA PHE A 590 -31.34 44.70 9.16
C PHE A 590 -32.67 44.71 8.42
N LEU A 591 -32.70 45.18 7.17
CA LEU A 591 -33.90 45.20 6.35
C LEU A 591 -34.47 43.76 6.23
N ASP A 592 -35.75 43.57 6.56
CA ASP A 592 -36.43 42.27 6.52
C ASP A 592 -35.76 41.13 7.34
N ALA A 593 -34.80 41.46 8.22
CA ALA A 593 -34.13 40.49 9.05
C ALA A 593 -35.08 39.82 10.07
N ASN A 594 -34.89 38.51 10.31
CA ASN A 594 -35.75 37.77 11.23
C ASN A 594 -35.04 37.46 12.55
N PHE A 595 -35.32 38.20 13.60
CA PHE A 595 -34.78 38.04 14.95
C PHE A 595 -35.72 37.23 15.90
N LYS A 596 -36.70 36.52 15.39
CA LYS A 596 -37.68 35.84 16.26
C LYS A 596 -36.96 35.07 17.37
N ASN A 597 -37.38 35.35 18.64
CA ASN A 597 -36.85 34.74 19.87
C ASN A 597 -35.29 34.96 20.08
N ALA A 598 -34.65 35.86 19.39
CA ALA A 598 -33.25 36.17 19.59
C ALA A 598 -33.00 36.90 20.92
N ASP A 599 -31.77 36.75 21.47
CA ASP A 599 -31.35 37.44 22.67
C ASP A 599 -30.44 38.64 22.30
N LEU A 600 -30.96 39.85 22.40
CA LEU A 600 -30.28 41.11 22.11
C LEU A 600 -30.03 41.93 23.38
N ARG A 601 -29.90 41.30 24.55
CA ARG A 601 -29.67 42.02 25.81
C ARG A 601 -28.38 42.85 25.76
N GLY A 602 -28.50 44.11 26.16
CA GLY A 602 -27.34 45.03 26.22
C GLY A 602 -26.68 45.31 24.89
N THR A 603 -27.34 45.08 23.76
CA THR A 603 -26.82 45.38 22.42
C THR A 603 -26.80 46.87 22.13
N MET A 604 -25.84 47.33 21.28
CA MET A 604 -25.76 48.70 20.80
C MET A 604 -26.28 48.79 19.36
N LEU A 605 -27.55 49.15 19.17
CA LEU A 605 -28.22 49.29 17.86
C LEU A 605 -28.30 50.77 17.40
N THR A 606 -27.49 51.66 17.98
CA THR A 606 -27.50 53.09 17.69
C THR A 606 -27.33 53.34 16.20
N GLY A 607 -28.28 54.00 15.56
CA GLY A 607 -28.26 54.35 14.13
C GLY A 607 -28.40 53.11 13.20
N ALA A 608 -28.77 51.96 13.71
CA ALA A 608 -29.06 50.79 12.91
C ALA A 608 -30.33 50.93 12.07
N ILE A 609 -30.39 50.34 10.88
CA ILE A 609 -31.57 50.32 10.01
C ILE A 609 -32.32 49.03 10.29
N VAL A 610 -33.51 49.11 10.91
CA VAL A 610 -34.29 47.95 11.36
C VAL A 610 -35.68 47.84 10.73
N ARG A 611 -35.87 48.49 9.57
CA ARG A 611 -37.13 48.52 8.84
C ARG A 611 -37.56 47.07 8.51
N ASP A 612 -38.81 46.76 8.75
CA ASP A 612 -39.46 45.47 8.47
C ASP A 612 -38.80 44.24 9.14
N ALA A 613 -37.86 44.47 10.08
CA ALA A 613 -37.24 43.40 10.86
C ALA A 613 -38.28 42.79 11.85
N ASN A 614 -38.28 41.47 11.96
CA ASN A 614 -39.15 40.73 12.84
C ASN A 614 -38.58 40.59 14.26
N PHE A 615 -39.12 41.34 15.23
CA PHE A 615 -38.73 41.30 16.64
C PHE A 615 -39.66 40.45 17.53
N ALA A 616 -40.44 39.56 16.95
CA ALA A 616 -41.34 38.72 17.73
C ALA A 616 -40.58 37.85 18.77
N GLY A 617 -40.86 38.06 20.05
CA GLY A 617 -40.25 37.34 21.15
C GLY A 617 -38.77 37.69 21.44
N VAL A 618 -38.23 38.72 20.84
CA VAL A 618 -36.85 39.17 21.05
C VAL A 618 -36.66 39.69 22.49
N ASN A 619 -35.50 39.41 23.10
CA ASN A 619 -35.12 40.01 24.36
C ASN A 619 -34.22 41.26 24.11
N LEU A 620 -34.78 42.47 24.29
CA LEU A 620 -34.09 43.77 24.14
C LEU A 620 -33.71 44.37 25.51
N GLU A 621 -33.68 43.61 26.59
CA GLU A 621 -33.39 44.14 27.93
C GLU A 621 -32.07 44.91 27.95
N GLY A 622 -32.14 46.20 28.31
CA GLY A 622 -30.95 47.07 28.35
C GLY A 622 -30.31 47.40 27.00
N ALA A 623 -30.94 47.08 25.88
CA ALA A 623 -30.47 47.42 24.56
C ALA A 623 -30.58 48.93 24.25
N ASP A 624 -29.60 49.49 23.48
CA ASP A 624 -29.61 50.88 23.03
C ASP A 624 -30.06 50.95 21.55
N LEU A 625 -31.29 51.37 21.31
CA LEU A 625 -31.93 51.54 20.00
C LEU A 625 -32.06 53.02 19.58
N ARG A 626 -31.40 53.95 20.28
CA ARG A 626 -31.47 55.37 19.94
C ARG A 626 -30.94 55.64 18.54
N GLY A 627 -31.69 56.46 17.78
CA GLY A 627 -31.33 56.76 16.38
C GLY A 627 -31.55 55.55 15.44
N ALA A 628 -32.20 54.48 15.86
CA ALA A 628 -32.52 53.33 14.99
C ALA A 628 -33.54 53.75 13.91
N ILE A 629 -33.16 53.55 12.64
CA ILE A 629 -33.92 53.97 11.47
C ILE A 629 -34.99 52.92 11.10
N GLY A 630 -36.24 53.34 11.03
CA GLY A 630 -37.37 52.46 10.66
C GLY A 630 -37.87 51.60 11.78
N LEU A 631 -37.50 51.89 13.06
CA LEU A 631 -38.01 51.16 14.22
C LEU A 631 -39.47 51.56 14.48
N SER A 632 -40.37 50.63 14.49
CA SER A 632 -41.81 50.84 14.78
C SER A 632 -42.14 50.45 16.21
N ALA A 633 -43.21 51.09 16.78
CA ALA A 633 -43.73 50.73 18.08
C ALA A 633 -44.24 49.24 18.11
N GLU A 634 -44.72 48.73 16.97
CA GLU A 634 -45.15 47.34 16.86
C GLU A 634 -44.02 46.36 17.09
N GLN A 635 -42.86 46.58 16.46
CA GLN A 635 -41.67 45.79 16.62
C GLN A 635 -41.23 45.75 18.10
N VAL A 636 -41.17 46.90 18.76
CA VAL A 636 -40.78 46.98 20.18
C VAL A 636 -41.81 46.29 21.08
N CYS A 637 -43.11 46.49 20.83
CA CYS A 637 -44.16 45.83 21.60
C CYS A 637 -44.20 44.29 21.45
N ALA A 638 -43.68 43.76 20.35
CA ALA A 638 -43.54 42.32 20.14
C ALA A 638 -42.33 41.70 20.89
N ALA A 639 -41.49 42.51 21.53
CA ALA A 639 -40.24 42.14 22.21
C ALA A 639 -40.31 42.40 23.74
N ASN A 640 -39.40 41.81 24.50
CA ASN A 640 -39.10 42.23 25.86
C ASN A 640 -38.15 43.45 25.81
N TRP A 641 -38.67 44.65 25.99
CA TRP A 641 -37.94 45.89 25.92
C TRP A 641 -37.58 46.54 27.27
N ARG A 642 -37.59 45.73 28.35
CA ARG A 642 -37.29 46.25 29.72
C ARG A 642 -35.92 46.92 29.75
N GLY A 643 -35.94 48.23 30.18
CA GLY A 643 -34.68 48.99 30.27
C GLY A 643 -33.99 49.30 28.93
N ALA A 644 -34.65 49.07 27.80
CA ALA A 644 -34.16 49.47 26.49
C ALA A 644 -34.17 50.99 26.35
N LEU A 645 -33.13 51.56 25.72
CA LEU A 645 -33.04 52.99 25.42
C LEU A 645 -33.63 53.25 24.04
N LEU A 646 -34.69 54.06 23.98
CA LEU A 646 -35.42 54.42 22.76
C LEU A 646 -35.36 55.92 22.54
N ASP A 647 -35.62 56.36 21.32
CA ASP A 647 -35.86 57.77 21.04
C ASP A 647 -37.19 58.22 21.69
N PRO A 648 -37.31 59.52 22.09
CA PRO A 648 -38.50 59.98 22.82
C PRO A 648 -39.82 59.78 22.09
N ASP A 649 -39.84 59.90 20.77
CA ASP A 649 -41.03 59.67 19.92
C ASP A 649 -41.43 58.21 19.85
N VAL A 650 -40.48 57.30 19.67
CA VAL A 650 -40.72 55.86 19.69
C VAL A 650 -41.14 55.40 21.08
N GLN A 651 -40.52 55.93 22.16
CA GLN A 651 -40.85 55.61 23.53
C GLN A 651 -42.32 56.02 23.85
N ALA A 652 -42.76 57.20 23.43
CA ALA A 652 -44.11 57.66 23.60
C ALA A 652 -45.13 56.74 22.85
N ALA A 653 -44.80 56.39 21.60
CA ALA A 653 -45.64 55.48 20.80
C ALA A 653 -45.76 54.06 21.43
N VAL A 654 -44.67 53.54 21.96
CA VAL A 654 -44.63 52.22 22.66
C VAL A 654 -45.41 52.28 23.94
N GLN A 655 -45.25 53.32 24.76
CA GLN A 655 -46.01 53.51 26.01
C GLN A 655 -47.51 53.61 25.76
N SER A 656 -47.94 54.32 24.69
CA SER A 656 -49.35 54.41 24.32
C SER A 656 -49.96 53.08 23.82
N ARG A 657 -49.17 52.27 23.16
CA ARG A 657 -49.64 51.03 22.49
C ARG A 657 -49.55 49.79 23.38
N CYS A 658 -48.49 49.64 24.17
CA CYS A 658 -48.18 48.44 24.94
C CYS A 658 -47.65 48.71 26.37
N GLY A 659 -47.78 49.95 26.89
CA GLY A 659 -47.21 50.37 28.18
C GLY A 659 -47.66 49.57 29.40
N ALA A 660 -48.83 48.89 29.35
CA ALA A 660 -49.32 47.98 30.38
C ALA A 660 -48.83 46.53 30.21
N ALA A 661 -48.31 46.17 29.03
CA ALA A 661 -47.96 44.80 28.68
C ALA A 661 -46.51 44.42 29.04
N SER A 662 -45.63 45.38 29.38
CA SER A 662 -44.20 45.12 29.69
C SER A 662 -43.99 44.29 30.97
N ALA A 663 -45.03 44.13 31.80
CA ALA A 663 -44.97 43.34 33.04
C ALA A 663 -45.24 41.82 32.87
N ALA A 664 -45.67 41.37 31.69
CA ALA A 664 -46.20 40.03 31.46
C ALA A 664 -45.37 39.18 30.49
N PHE A 665 -44.16 39.60 30.08
CA PHE A 665 -43.33 38.78 29.20
C PHE A 665 -42.62 37.65 30.00
N THR A 666 -43.30 36.51 30.06
CA THR A 666 -42.67 35.27 30.54
C THR A 666 -42.09 34.54 29.33
N GLY A 667 -40.89 34.97 28.86
CA GLY A 667 -40.11 34.21 27.90
C GLY A 667 -39.67 32.87 28.50
N PRO A 668 -39.37 31.84 27.70
CA PRO A 668 -38.96 30.55 28.23
C PRO A 668 -37.67 30.71 29.02
N THR A 669 -37.76 30.53 30.34
CA THR A 669 -36.57 30.34 31.19
C THR A 669 -35.92 29.03 30.77
N LYS A 670 -34.80 29.09 30.03
CA LYS A 670 -33.95 27.92 29.85
C LYS A 670 -33.08 27.70 31.09
N PRO A 671 -32.91 26.40 31.52
CA PRO A 671 -32.00 26.01 32.59
C PRO A 671 -30.53 26.23 32.22
#